data_f33db9ea9ee9c96b6ef612e41f4ae84e
#
_entry.id   f33db9ea9ee9c96b6ef612e41f4ae84e
#
_cell.length_a   1.000
_cell.length_b   1.000
_cell.length_c   1.000
_cell.angle_alpha   90.00
_cell.angle_beta   90.00
_cell.angle_gamma   90.00
#
_symmetry.space_group_name_H-M   'P 1'
#
loop_
_entity.id
_entity.type
_entity.pdbx_description
1 polymer ?
#
loop_
_entity_poly.entity_id
_entity_poly.type
_entity_poly.pdbx_seq_one_letter_code
_entity_poly.pdbx_strand_id
1 'polypeptide(L)'
;MKQLSFSVIALLAACTNCMAEEKNLTSPDGKMTVCINDEGGVPTYRVDYAGSEFISRSPLGLMTNMGDYSKNMSFSGFDTSTVKESYDLRIIKQSHVDYEANQAVCSFTQDGKKVMDIIFRVSNRDVAFRYRVYPKGETRVCVVNEEASSFTLPEGTTTFLCPQSRPMGGFARTSPSYETSYTLDDAMGKNGWGEGYSFPCLFRVGDKGWALISETGVDGKYVASRLLNTQGGSYRIGFPQPGECNGWGTTTAAVSLPCETPWRTITLGTTLANIVETTVPFDLVTPKYKASQEYTYGKGSWSWIIGMDPSCNYNEQKRYIDFSAAMGYQTVLVDALWDVQIGYDKIAELARYGKEKGVGLFLWYNSNGTWNDAPQSPINKMNDSRVRRDEMRWMQSVGIKGIKVDFFGGDKQNMMQLYEDILADANDFGLMVIFHGCTLPRGWERMFPSYVASEAVLASENMHFSQGSCDNEALNATIHPFVRNTVGSMDFGGSTLNKFYNADNKRGTQRRTSDVFALATAVLFQSPVQHFALAPNNLTDAPSWAIDFMKAVPTTWDEVKFIDGYPGKYVIMARRSGDKWWVVGVNADKAPLTKKVTLPMLKAGSMAKVYSDDAQLAGSVKDVKVGKKQQMTITIPTNGGIVIEQ
;
A
#
# COMPACT_ATOMS: atom_id res chain seq x y z
N MET A 1 -45.12 12.52 -80.33
CA MET A 1 -45.00 11.85 -79.04
C MET A 1 -43.53 11.73 -78.78
N LYS A 2 -42.97 12.59 -77.95
CA LYS A 2 -41.55 12.56 -77.51
C LYS A 2 -41.48 11.87 -76.18
N GLN A 3 -40.75 10.75 -76.15
CA GLN A 3 -40.44 10.05 -74.90
C GLN A 3 -39.28 10.79 -74.18
N LEU A 4 -39.50 11.22 -72.98
CA LEU A 4 -38.46 11.70 -72.07
C LEU A 4 -37.91 10.48 -71.26
N SER A 5 -36.60 10.17 -71.43
CA SER A 5 -35.89 9.22 -70.62
C SER A 5 -35.35 9.95 -69.37
N PHE A 6 -35.76 9.55 -68.18
CA PHE A 6 -35.16 9.99 -66.93
C PHE A 6 -34.01 9.03 -66.56
N SER A 7 -32.79 9.56 -66.57
CA SER A 7 -31.61 8.84 -66.01
C SER A 7 -31.55 9.12 -64.50
N VAL A 8 -31.76 8.08 -63.70
CA VAL A 8 -31.52 8.11 -62.24
C VAL A 8 -30.04 7.86 -62.00
N ILE A 9 -29.32 8.89 -61.59
CA ILE A 9 -27.95 8.75 -61.08
C ILE A 9 -28.05 8.33 -59.61
N ALA A 10 -27.73 7.05 -59.32
CA ALA A 10 -27.56 6.56 -57.94
C ALA A 10 -26.20 7.02 -57.44
N LEU A 11 -26.17 7.97 -56.49
CA LEU A 11 -25.00 8.29 -55.71
C LEU A 11 -24.77 7.16 -54.68
N LEU A 12 -23.81 6.26 -54.96
CA LEU A 12 -23.28 5.38 -53.95
C LEU A 12 -22.38 6.20 -53.01
N ALA A 13 -22.90 6.54 -51.85
CA ALA A 13 -22.09 6.99 -50.75
C ALA A 13 -21.27 5.79 -50.25
N ALA A 14 -20.01 5.71 -50.63
CA ALA A 14 -19.08 4.79 -50.04
C ALA A 14 -18.83 5.23 -48.59
N CYS A 15 -19.54 4.64 -47.65
CA CYS A 15 -19.13 4.66 -46.26
C CYS A 15 -17.81 3.83 -46.16
N THR A 16 -16.69 4.50 -46.30
CA THR A 16 -15.44 3.95 -45.81
C THR A 16 -15.59 3.83 -44.30
N ASN A 17 -15.94 2.67 -43.83
CA ASN A 17 -15.69 2.30 -42.45
C ASN A 17 -14.15 2.41 -42.26
N CYS A 18 -13.71 3.56 -41.79
CA CYS A 18 -12.35 3.69 -41.26
C CYS A 18 -12.31 2.80 -40.02
N MET A 19 -11.92 1.55 -40.16
CA MET A 19 -11.62 0.71 -38.99
C MET A 19 -10.53 1.44 -38.22
N ALA A 20 -10.80 1.79 -36.97
CA ALA A 20 -9.83 2.44 -36.11
C ALA A 20 -8.56 1.57 -36.05
N GLU A 21 -7.42 2.17 -36.35
CA GLU A 21 -6.14 1.44 -36.38
C GLU A 21 -5.74 1.09 -34.94
N GLU A 22 -5.73 -0.20 -34.60
CA GLU A 22 -5.27 -0.67 -33.29
C GLU A 22 -3.75 -0.53 -33.18
N LYS A 23 -3.28 0.16 -32.13
CA LYS A 23 -1.85 0.29 -31.79
C LYS A 23 -1.50 -0.63 -30.63
N ASN A 24 -0.38 -1.34 -30.76
CA ASN A 24 0.07 -2.33 -29.81
C ASN A 24 1.37 -1.89 -29.15
N LEU A 25 1.41 -2.00 -27.81
CA LEU A 25 2.63 -1.84 -27.01
C LEU A 25 2.87 -3.12 -26.23
N THR A 26 4.03 -3.76 -26.42
CA THR A 26 4.38 -5.02 -25.74
C THR A 26 5.42 -4.80 -24.64
N SER A 27 5.42 -5.70 -23.65
CA SER A 27 6.48 -5.77 -22.64
C SER A 27 7.85 -6.13 -23.27
N PRO A 28 8.97 -5.85 -22.58
CA PRO A 28 10.30 -6.25 -23.05
C PRO A 28 10.44 -7.75 -23.34
N ASP A 29 9.78 -8.62 -22.55
CA ASP A 29 9.76 -10.08 -22.75
C ASP A 29 8.69 -10.58 -23.74
N GLY A 30 7.87 -9.67 -24.28
CA GLY A 30 6.84 -9.96 -25.27
C GLY A 30 5.60 -10.69 -24.75
N LYS A 31 5.46 -10.94 -23.43
CA LYS A 31 4.33 -11.70 -22.88
C LYS A 31 3.10 -10.84 -22.58
N MET A 32 3.27 -9.55 -22.44
CA MET A 32 2.19 -8.60 -22.15
C MET A 32 2.00 -7.66 -23.32
N THR A 33 0.75 -7.45 -23.75
CA THR A 33 0.42 -6.54 -24.85
C THR A 33 -0.74 -5.65 -24.43
N VAL A 34 -0.56 -4.34 -24.58
CA VAL A 34 -1.62 -3.35 -24.48
C VAL A 34 -2.04 -2.95 -25.89
N CYS A 35 -3.32 -3.15 -26.19
CA CYS A 35 -3.93 -2.77 -27.48
C CYS A 35 -4.74 -1.50 -27.26
N ILE A 36 -4.44 -0.44 -28.02
CA ILE A 36 -5.00 0.91 -27.86
C ILE A 36 -5.69 1.33 -29.15
N ASN A 37 -6.90 1.88 -29.06
CA ASN A 37 -7.59 2.47 -30.22
C ASN A 37 -8.54 3.61 -29.79
N ASP A 38 -9.20 4.25 -30.79
CA ASP A 38 -10.17 5.34 -30.63
C ASP A 38 -11.48 5.06 -31.38
N GLU A 39 -11.90 3.82 -31.43
CA GLU A 39 -13.13 3.43 -32.15
C GLU A 39 -14.33 4.25 -31.68
N GLY A 40 -15.05 4.86 -32.64
CA GLY A 40 -16.17 5.74 -32.34
C GLY A 40 -15.80 7.04 -31.62
N GLY A 41 -14.54 7.43 -31.64
CA GLY A 41 -14.05 8.64 -30.96
C GLY A 41 -13.88 8.48 -29.44
N VAL A 42 -13.84 7.25 -28.94
CA VAL A 42 -13.63 6.94 -27.52
C VAL A 42 -12.25 6.28 -27.37
N PRO A 43 -11.29 6.91 -26.68
CA PRO A 43 -10.03 6.23 -26.37
C PRO A 43 -10.28 4.98 -25.52
N THR A 44 -9.77 3.85 -25.95
CA THR A 44 -9.92 2.56 -25.24
C THR A 44 -8.61 1.77 -25.21
N TYR A 45 -8.51 0.85 -24.27
CA TYR A 45 -7.42 -0.11 -24.20
C TYR A 45 -7.92 -1.51 -23.83
N ARG A 46 -7.09 -2.52 -24.12
CA ARG A 46 -7.23 -3.91 -23.71
C ARG A 46 -5.85 -4.43 -23.28
N VAL A 47 -5.79 -5.36 -22.35
CA VAL A 47 -4.52 -5.97 -21.93
C VAL A 47 -4.59 -7.49 -22.05
N ASP A 48 -3.67 -8.03 -22.85
CA ASP A 48 -3.43 -9.47 -22.99
C ASP A 48 -2.12 -9.82 -22.27
N TYR A 49 -2.11 -10.91 -21.52
CA TYR A 49 -0.93 -11.43 -20.83
C TYR A 49 -0.83 -12.95 -20.98
N ALA A 50 0.37 -13.44 -21.34
CA ALA A 50 0.65 -14.87 -21.54
C ALA A 50 -0.38 -15.57 -22.46
N GLY A 51 -0.84 -14.88 -23.52
CA GLY A 51 -1.79 -15.38 -24.51
C GLY A 51 -3.25 -15.37 -24.08
N SER A 52 -3.59 -14.72 -22.98
CA SER A 52 -4.96 -14.59 -22.47
C SER A 52 -5.34 -13.15 -22.20
N GLU A 53 -6.61 -12.79 -22.42
CA GLU A 53 -7.15 -11.48 -22.05
C GLU A 53 -7.31 -11.38 -20.52
N PHE A 54 -6.71 -10.36 -19.93
CA PHE A 54 -6.81 -10.02 -18.50
C PHE A 54 -7.64 -8.78 -18.23
N ILE A 55 -7.54 -7.77 -19.10
CA ILE A 55 -8.42 -6.59 -19.08
C ILE A 55 -9.07 -6.52 -20.46
N SER A 56 -10.38 -6.65 -20.47
CA SER A 56 -11.20 -6.49 -21.68
C SER A 56 -11.25 -5.02 -22.11
N ARG A 57 -11.74 -4.74 -23.32
CA ARG A 57 -11.84 -3.40 -23.88
C ARG A 57 -12.47 -2.43 -22.88
N SER A 58 -11.70 -1.44 -22.47
CA SER A 58 -12.04 -0.50 -21.40
C SER A 58 -11.83 0.94 -21.85
N PRO A 59 -12.76 1.87 -21.55
CA PRO A 59 -12.63 3.28 -21.91
C PRO A 59 -11.55 3.98 -21.10
N LEU A 60 -11.03 5.07 -21.69
CA LEU A 60 -10.07 6.02 -21.12
C LEU A 60 -10.56 7.44 -21.32
N GLY A 61 -10.05 8.38 -20.55
CA GLY A 61 -10.28 9.81 -20.73
C GLY A 61 -10.53 10.58 -19.45
N LEU A 62 -10.59 11.89 -19.59
CA LEU A 62 -10.83 12.84 -18.50
C LEU A 62 -12.01 13.74 -18.83
N MET A 63 -12.83 14.03 -17.84
CA MET A 63 -13.84 15.10 -17.90
C MET A 63 -13.32 16.30 -17.13
N THR A 64 -13.15 17.42 -17.82
CA THR A 64 -12.56 18.63 -17.27
C THR A 64 -13.49 19.84 -17.47
N ASN A 65 -13.20 20.95 -16.79
CA ASN A 65 -13.89 22.21 -17.04
C ASN A 65 -13.55 22.83 -18.41
N MET A 66 -12.54 22.29 -19.14
CA MET A 66 -12.18 22.76 -20.49
C MET A 66 -12.78 21.91 -21.61
N GLY A 67 -13.26 20.70 -21.30
CA GLY A 67 -13.86 19.77 -22.25
C GLY A 67 -13.95 18.35 -21.69
N ASP A 68 -14.74 17.53 -22.39
CA ASP A 68 -14.86 16.10 -22.15
C ASP A 68 -13.90 15.37 -23.09
N TYR A 69 -12.78 14.90 -22.55
CA TYR A 69 -11.73 14.19 -23.30
C TYR A 69 -11.90 12.67 -23.20
N SER A 70 -13.11 12.19 -22.95
CA SER A 70 -13.47 10.77 -22.99
C SER A 70 -14.23 10.39 -24.27
N LYS A 71 -14.61 11.36 -25.12
CA LYS A 71 -15.37 11.17 -26.35
C LYS A 71 -15.04 12.23 -27.40
N ASN A 72 -15.42 11.98 -28.66
CA ASN A 72 -15.11 12.82 -29.80
C ASN A 72 -13.61 13.10 -29.94
N MET A 73 -12.81 12.10 -29.57
CA MET A 73 -11.35 12.16 -29.64
C MET A 73 -10.87 11.52 -30.94
N SER A 74 -9.78 12.02 -31.47
CA SER A 74 -9.11 11.44 -32.62
C SER A 74 -7.65 11.15 -32.28
N PHE A 75 -7.23 9.93 -32.56
CA PHE A 75 -5.86 9.49 -32.40
C PHE A 75 -4.95 10.24 -33.39
N SER A 76 -3.92 10.91 -32.93
CA SER A 76 -3.08 11.78 -33.79
C SER A 76 -1.59 11.45 -33.75
N GLY A 77 -1.14 10.58 -32.86
CA GLY A 77 0.27 10.16 -32.78
C GLY A 77 0.49 8.97 -31.85
N PHE A 78 1.50 8.16 -32.17
CA PHE A 78 1.93 7.00 -31.39
C PHE A 78 3.46 6.92 -31.39
N ASP A 79 4.07 7.49 -30.37
CA ASP A 79 5.52 7.52 -30.22
C ASP A 79 5.96 6.49 -29.18
N THR A 80 6.86 5.59 -29.57
CA THR A 80 7.35 4.53 -28.67
C THR A 80 8.79 4.76 -28.25
N SER A 81 9.12 4.32 -27.05
CA SER A 81 10.47 4.35 -26.49
C SER A 81 10.66 3.25 -25.46
N THR A 82 11.90 3.01 -25.04
CA THR A 82 12.21 2.14 -23.90
C THR A 82 12.68 3.00 -22.73
N VAL A 83 12.14 2.72 -21.55
CA VAL A 83 12.54 3.34 -20.30
C VAL A 83 13.38 2.34 -19.53
N LYS A 84 14.58 2.75 -19.10
CA LYS A 84 15.46 1.97 -18.22
C LYS A 84 15.91 2.85 -17.08
N GLU A 85 15.74 2.36 -15.87
CA GLU A 85 16.16 3.06 -14.65
C GLU A 85 16.67 2.05 -13.63
N SER A 86 17.78 2.37 -12.98
CA SER A 86 18.31 1.60 -11.85
C SER A 86 18.37 2.51 -10.65
N TYR A 87 17.88 2.03 -9.51
CA TYR A 87 17.87 2.81 -8.28
C TYR A 87 17.97 1.95 -7.02
N ASP A 88 18.52 2.54 -5.95
CA ASP A 88 18.59 1.96 -4.63
C ASP A 88 17.53 2.60 -3.72
N LEU A 89 16.75 1.76 -3.01
CA LEU A 89 15.74 2.21 -2.06
C LEU A 89 15.59 1.18 -0.93
N ARG A 90 16.31 1.39 0.17
CA ARG A 90 16.41 0.42 1.28
C ARG A 90 15.14 0.22 2.10
N ILE A 91 14.14 1.07 1.93
CA ILE A 91 12.92 1.09 2.76
C ILE A 91 11.75 0.35 2.13
N ILE A 92 11.93 -0.28 0.98
CA ILE A 92 10.93 -1.12 0.33
C ILE A 92 11.31 -2.59 0.38
N LYS A 93 10.48 -3.44 -0.21
CA LYS A 93 10.66 -4.91 -0.23
C LYS A 93 11.91 -5.42 -0.96
N GLN A 94 12.58 -4.56 -1.73
CA GLN A 94 13.76 -4.85 -2.53
C GLN A 94 14.67 -3.62 -2.55
N SER A 95 15.91 -3.74 -2.05
CA SER A 95 16.80 -2.59 -1.84
C SER A 95 17.41 -2.02 -3.12
N HIS A 96 17.51 -2.83 -4.18
CA HIS A 96 18.00 -2.45 -5.50
C HIS A 96 16.98 -2.86 -6.57
N VAL A 97 16.66 -1.97 -7.48
CA VAL A 97 15.68 -2.20 -8.55
C VAL A 97 16.27 -1.80 -9.89
N ASP A 98 16.26 -2.74 -10.83
CA ASP A 98 16.50 -2.50 -12.27
C ASP A 98 15.14 -2.52 -12.97
N TYR A 99 14.64 -1.35 -13.31
CA TYR A 99 13.36 -1.19 -14.00
C TYR A 99 13.56 -1.06 -15.51
N GLU A 100 12.83 -1.87 -16.26
CA GLU A 100 12.76 -1.77 -17.73
C GLU A 100 11.30 -1.87 -18.19
N ALA A 101 10.89 -0.94 -19.04
CA ALA A 101 9.55 -0.92 -19.64
C ALA A 101 9.59 -0.32 -21.05
N ASN A 102 8.72 -0.79 -21.92
CA ASN A 102 8.39 -0.10 -23.15
C ASN A 102 7.33 0.96 -22.86
N GLN A 103 7.48 2.13 -23.46
CA GLN A 103 6.59 3.27 -23.28
C GLN A 103 5.97 3.66 -24.61
N ALA A 104 4.69 4.03 -24.59
CA ALA A 104 4.02 4.69 -25.70
C ALA A 104 3.41 6.02 -25.24
N VAL A 105 3.56 7.06 -26.03
CA VAL A 105 2.86 8.33 -25.92
C VAL A 105 1.79 8.38 -27.01
N CYS A 106 0.55 8.22 -26.62
CA CYS A 106 -0.61 8.23 -27.49
C CYS A 106 -1.21 9.63 -27.50
N SER A 107 -1.04 10.37 -28.58
CA SER A 107 -1.54 11.75 -28.70
C SER A 107 -2.96 11.79 -29.23
N PHE A 108 -3.81 12.61 -28.61
CA PHE A 108 -5.20 12.78 -28.99
C PHE A 108 -5.54 14.24 -29.26
N THR A 109 -6.36 14.44 -30.30
CA THR A 109 -6.94 15.74 -30.66
C THR A 109 -8.46 15.73 -30.45
N GLN A 110 -9.00 16.90 -30.18
CA GLN A 110 -10.43 17.19 -30.22
C GLN A 110 -10.64 18.48 -31.02
N ASP A 111 -11.51 18.45 -32.00
CA ASP A 111 -11.72 19.56 -32.95
C ASP A 111 -10.42 20.00 -33.65
N GLY A 112 -9.57 19.04 -34.02
CA GLY A 112 -8.28 19.24 -34.68
C GLY A 112 -7.19 19.87 -33.82
N LYS A 113 -7.37 20.02 -32.50
CA LYS A 113 -6.39 20.56 -31.58
C LYS A 113 -5.90 19.46 -30.63
N LYS A 114 -4.60 19.40 -30.39
CA LYS A 114 -4.02 18.51 -29.38
C LYS A 114 -4.48 18.94 -27.99
N VAL A 115 -5.12 18.03 -27.25
CA VAL A 115 -5.68 18.31 -25.92
C VAL A 115 -5.09 17.40 -24.85
N MET A 116 -4.69 16.17 -25.21
CA MET A 116 -4.27 15.17 -24.24
C MET A 116 -3.32 14.15 -24.85
N ASP A 117 -2.34 13.69 -24.08
CA ASP A 117 -1.66 12.43 -24.34
C ASP A 117 -2.10 11.40 -23.28
N ILE A 118 -2.14 10.14 -23.69
CA ILE A 118 -2.19 9.00 -22.76
C ILE A 118 -0.82 8.32 -22.84
N ILE A 119 -0.13 8.27 -21.72
CA ILE A 119 1.23 7.70 -21.63
C ILE A 119 1.09 6.32 -21.02
N PHE A 120 1.45 5.27 -21.76
CA PHE A 120 1.54 3.90 -21.28
C PHE A 120 2.97 3.50 -20.99
N ARG A 121 3.19 2.73 -19.94
CA ARG A 121 4.41 1.95 -19.69
C ARG A 121 4.04 0.49 -19.45
N VAL A 122 4.76 -0.41 -20.12
CA VAL A 122 4.55 -1.85 -20.02
C VAL A 122 5.86 -2.51 -19.65
N SER A 123 5.98 -2.98 -18.42
CA SER A 123 7.08 -3.82 -17.94
C SER A 123 6.76 -5.31 -18.13
N ASN A 124 7.63 -6.21 -17.67
CA ASN A 124 7.34 -7.65 -17.74
C ASN A 124 6.25 -8.13 -16.75
N ARG A 125 5.86 -7.26 -15.80
CA ARG A 125 4.85 -7.57 -14.77
C ARG A 125 3.67 -6.60 -14.75
N ASP A 126 3.87 -5.38 -15.26
CA ASP A 126 2.97 -4.27 -14.98
C ASP A 126 2.64 -3.49 -16.24
N VAL A 127 1.38 -3.04 -16.31
CA VAL A 127 0.91 -1.98 -17.19
C VAL A 127 0.62 -0.76 -16.32
N ALA A 128 1.11 0.39 -16.74
CA ALA A 128 0.75 1.65 -16.12
C ALA A 128 0.34 2.67 -17.18
N PHE A 129 -0.61 3.52 -16.86
CA PHE A 129 -0.97 4.64 -17.71
C PHE A 129 -1.30 5.89 -16.89
N ARG A 130 -1.09 7.06 -17.53
CA ARG A 130 -1.48 8.38 -17.02
C ARG A 130 -1.79 9.33 -18.15
N TYR A 131 -2.43 10.42 -17.83
CA TYR A 131 -2.77 11.48 -18.77
C TYR A 131 -1.79 12.65 -18.65
N ARG A 132 -1.47 13.25 -19.80
CA ARG A 132 -0.86 14.58 -19.89
C ARG A 132 -1.86 15.50 -20.58
N VAL A 133 -2.31 16.54 -19.86
CA VAL A 133 -3.30 17.51 -20.36
C VAL A 133 -2.59 18.78 -20.79
N TYR A 134 -2.99 19.32 -21.93
CA TYR A 134 -2.37 20.49 -22.54
C TYR A 134 -3.22 21.75 -22.36
N PRO A 135 -2.59 22.96 -22.38
CA PRO A 135 -3.30 24.22 -22.40
C PRO A 135 -4.28 24.32 -23.59
N LYS A 136 -5.47 24.91 -23.37
CA LYS A 136 -6.43 25.20 -24.41
C LYS A 136 -6.45 26.72 -24.66
N GLY A 137 -5.88 27.16 -25.80
CA GLY A 137 -5.67 28.58 -26.06
C GLY A 137 -4.70 29.20 -25.03
N GLU A 138 -5.13 30.25 -24.37
CA GLU A 138 -4.35 30.92 -23.32
C GLU A 138 -4.58 30.35 -21.92
N THR A 139 -5.58 29.46 -21.75
CA THR A 139 -5.95 28.88 -20.46
C THR A 139 -4.89 27.90 -19.99
N ARG A 140 -4.30 28.18 -18.81
CA ARG A 140 -3.27 27.37 -18.18
C ARG A 140 -3.70 26.76 -16.84
N VAL A 141 -4.99 26.82 -16.54
CA VAL A 141 -5.61 26.24 -15.34
C VAL A 141 -6.69 25.26 -15.77
N CYS A 142 -6.77 24.14 -15.07
CA CYS A 142 -7.74 23.10 -15.35
C CYS A 142 -8.29 22.51 -14.06
N VAL A 143 -9.56 22.15 -14.06
CA VAL A 143 -10.17 21.33 -13.03
C VAL A 143 -10.56 20.01 -13.68
N VAL A 144 -9.97 18.92 -13.22
CA VAL A 144 -10.37 17.57 -13.58
C VAL A 144 -11.52 17.17 -12.67
N ASN A 145 -12.71 17.01 -13.27
CA ASN A 145 -13.94 16.71 -12.55
C ASN A 145 -14.12 15.22 -12.31
N GLU A 146 -13.81 14.40 -13.33
CA GLU A 146 -13.95 12.94 -13.30
C GLU A 146 -12.93 12.30 -14.24
N GLU A 147 -12.69 11.01 -14.03
CA GLU A 147 -11.89 10.16 -14.90
C GLU A 147 -12.74 9.01 -15.44
N ALA A 148 -12.75 8.86 -16.75
CA ALA A 148 -13.48 7.80 -17.44
C ALA A 148 -12.75 6.45 -17.45
N SER A 149 -11.49 6.43 -17.02
CA SER A 149 -10.68 5.20 -16.97
C SER A 149 -11.40 4.09 -16.24
N SER A 150 -11.53 2.96 -16.93
CA SER A 150 -12.17 1.77 -16.39
C SER A 150 -11.29 0.54 -16.58
N PHE A 151 -11.64 -0.50 -15.83
CA PHE A 151 -10.98 -1.81 -15.84
C PHE A 151 -12.09 -2.86 -15.96
N THR A 152 -12.33 -3.34 -17.17
CA THR A 152 -13.33 -4.37 -17.44
C THR A 152 -12.65 -5.72 -17.37
N LEU A 153 -13.11 -6.57 -16.45
CA LEU A 153 -12.52 -7.87 -16.19
C LEU A 153 -13.35 -8.97 -16.86
N PRO A 154 -12.71 -10.04 -17.37
CA PRO A 154 -13.41 -11.17 -17.98
C PRO A 154 -14.40 -11.83 -17.03
N GLU A 155 -15.43 -12.44 -17.61
CA GLU A 155 -16.40 -13.24 -16.86
C GLU A 155 -15.71 -14.37 -16.05
N GLY A 156 -16.27 -14.72 -14.89
CA GLY A 156 -15.70 -15.73 -13.99
C GLY A 156 -14.56 -15.19 -13.09
N THR A 157 -14.27 -13.89 -13.15
CA THR A 157 -13.33 -13.24 -12.23
C THR A 157 -13.93 -13.15 -10.83
N THR A 158 -13.12 -13.44 -9.81
CA THR A 158 -13.46 -13.22 -8.39
C THR A 158 -12.58 -12.12 -7.78
N THR A 159 -12.98 -11.61 -6.63
CA THR A 159 -12.45 -10.37 -6.08
C THR A 159 -11.96 -10.52 -4.64
N PHE A 160 -10.90 -9.77 -4.32
CA PHE A 160 -10.35 -9.54 -2.97
C PHE A 160 -10.23 -8.03 -2.79
N LEU A 161 -11.28 -7.38 -2.31
CA LEU A 161 -11.46 -5.94 -2.33
C LEU A 161 -11.75 -5.41 -0.93
N CYS A 162 -11.20 -4.24 -0.61
CA CYS A 162 -11.46 -3.52 0.63
C CYS A 162 -12.60 -2.51 0.41
N PRO A 163 -13.81 -2.71 0.97
CA PRO A 163 -14.90 -1.76 0.81
C PRO A 163 -14.55 -0.40 1.41
N GLN A 164 -14.80 0.67 0.65
CA GLN A 164 -14.61 2.04 1.11
C GLN A 164 -15.65 2.40 2.16
N SER A 165 -15.21 2.96 3.28
CA SER A 165 -16.10 3.50 4.31
C SER A 165 -16.79 4.78 3.83
N ARG A 166 -18.01 5.02 4.36
CA ARG A 166 -18.69 6.30 4.18
C ARG A 166 -17.88 7.41 4.85
N PRO A 167 -17.88 8.62 4.25
CA PRO A 167 -17.25 9.78 4.85
C PRO A 167 -17.80 10.07 6.24
N MET A 168 -16.94 10.52 7.13
CA MET A 168 -17.28 10.90 8.50
C MET A 168 -17.98 9.77 9.27
N GLY A 169 -17.69 8.52 8.93
CA GLY A 169 -18.12 7.32 9.68
C GLY A 169 -17.04 6.86 10.66
N GLY A 170 -17.31 5.70 11.30
CA GLY A 170 -16.37 5.04 12.20
C GLY A 170 -16.11 5.77 13.51
N PHE A 171 -15.01 5.39 14.17
CA PHE A 171 -14.56 6.03 15.40
C PHE A 171 -14.37 7.54 15.19
N ALA A 172 -14.98 8.34 16.05
CA ALA A 172 -14.80 9.81 16.08
C ALA A 172 -14.83 10.50 14.71
N ARG A 173 -15.61 9.95 13.75
CA ARG A 173 -15.77 10.50 12.41
C ARG A 173 -14.47 10.55 11.58
N THR A 174 -13.56 9.60 11.78
CA THR A 174 -12.24 9.57 11.16
C THR A 174 -12.19 8.89 9.79
N SER A 175 -13.28 8.22 9.36
CA SER A 175 -13.32 7.55 8.05
C SER A 175 -13.47 8.53 6.86
N PRO A 176 -12.95 8.16 5.68
CA PRO A 176 -12.30 6.89 5.34
C PRO A 176 -10.83 6.84 5.80
N SER A 177 -10.41 5.65 6.25
CA SER A 177 -9.04 5.37 6.72
C SER A 177 -8.48 4.05 6.19
N TYR A 178 -9.22 3.39 5.30
CA TYR A 178 -8.89 2.10 4.66
C TYR A 178 -8.82 0.90 5.63
N GLU A 179 -9.32 1.07 6.84
CA GLU A 179 -9.28 0.10 7.93
C GLU A 179 -10.52 -0.81 7.93
N THR A 180 -10.71 -1.52 6.83
CA THR A 180 -11.81 -2.48 6.69
C THR A 180 -11.31 -3.84 6.20
N SER A 181 -12.08 -4.90 6.48
CA SER A 181 -11.75 -6.25 6.04
C SER A 181 -11.94 -6.39 4.54
N TYR A 182 -11.03 -7.10 3.89
CA TYR A 182 -11.14 -7.47 2.48
C TYR A 182 -12.23 -8.52 2.26
N THR A 183 -12.92 -8.45 1.11
CA THR A 183 -13.73 -9.56 0.59
C THR A 183 -12.83 -10.72 0.17
N LEU A 184 -13.37 -11.94 0.11
CA LEU A 184 -12.60 -13.15 -0.18
C LEU A 184 -13.29 -13.96 -1.28
N ASP A 185 -12.64 -14.08 -2.43
CA ASP A 185 -13.17 -14.81 -3.60
C ASP A 185 -14.63 -14.42 -3.93
N ASP A 186 -14.97 -13.15 -3.73
CA ASP A 186 -16.34 -12.67 -3.90
C ASP A 186 -16.64 -12.45 -5.40
N ALA A 187 -17.90 -12.59 -5.78
CA ALA A 187 -18.33 -12.35 -7.15
C ALA A 187 -18.19 -10.85 -7.51
N MET A 188 -17.86 -10.58 -8.78
CA MET A 188 -17.91 -9.23 -9.32
C MET A 188 -19.35 -8.67 -9.31
N GLY A 189 -19.47 -7.35 -9.57
CA GLY A 189 -20.76 -6.67 -9.73
C GLY A 189 -21.28 -6.02 -8.43
N LYS A 190 -20.57 -6.11 -7.33
CA LYS A 190 -20.83 -5.37 -6.09
C LYS A 190 -20.09 -4.03 -6.09
N ASN A 191 -20.56 -3.07 -5.31
CA ASN A 191 -19.94 -1.75 -5.15
C ASN A 191 -19.60 -1.47 -3.65
N GLY A 192 -19.04 -2.46 -2.97
CA GLY A 192 -18.73 -2.39 -1.54
C GLY A 192 -19.99 -2.07 -0.73
N TRP A 193 -19.88 -1.05 0.12
CA TRP A 193 -21.02 -0.54 0.91
C TRP A 193 -21.77 0.61 0.22
N GLY A 194 -21.64 0.72 -1.11
CA GLY A 194 -22.20 1.77 -1.94
C GLY A 194 -21.17 2.83 -2.37
N GLU A 195 -20.00 2.85 -1.75
CA GLU A 195 -18.95 3.85 -1.96
C GLU A 195 -17.77 3.32 -2.81
N GLY A 196 -17.83 2.08 -3.28
CA GLY A 196 -16.76 1.43 -4.02
C GLY A 196 -15.72 0.76 -3.12
N TYR A 197 -14.48 0.69 -3.62
CA TYR A 197 -13.38 -0.03 -3.00
C TYR A 197 -12.11 0.80 -2.95
N SER A 198 -11.44 0.78 -1.80
CA SER A 198 -10.11 1.37 -1.62
C SER A 198 -9.06 0.59 -2.39
N PHE A 199 -8.05 1.26 -2.91
CA PHE A 199 -6.87 0.60 -3.45
C PHE A 199 -6.00 -0.05 -2.36
N PRO A 200 -5.22 -1.11 -2.70
CA PRO A 200 -5.20 -1.84 -3.96
C PRO A 200 -6.35 -2.84 -4.07
N CYS A 201 -6.73 -3.17 -5.30
CA CYS A 201 -7.81 -4.09 -5.62
C CYS A 201 -7.26 -5.33 -6.33
N LEU A 202 -7.39 -6.50 -5.72
CA LEU A 202 -6.91 -7.76 -6.28
C LEU A 202 -8.07 -8.56 -6.90
N PHE A 203 -7.82 -9.10 -8.08
CA PHE A 203 -8.75 -9.91 -8.85
C PHE A 203 -8.10 -11.23 -9.25
N ARG A 204 -8.85 -12.33 -9.13
CA ARG A 204 -8.49 -13.61 -9.70
C ARG A 204 -9.25 -13.79 -11.01
N VAL A 205 -8.55 -13.75 -12.13
CA VAL A 205 -9.11 -13.82 -13.49
C VAL A 205 -9.31 -15.28 -13.86
N GLY A 206 -10.37 -15.90 -13.34
CA GLY A 206 -10.67 -17.30 -13.53
C GLY A 206 -9.49 -18.22 -13.15
N ASP A 207 -9.10 -19.09 -14.08
CA ASP A 207 -7.92 -19.95 -14.00
C ASP A 207 -6.69 -19.38 -14.73
N LYS A 208 -6.81 -18.20 -15.35
CA LYS A 208 -5.74 -17.54 -16.11
C LYS A 208 -4.66 -16.94 -15.19
N GLY A 209 -5.06 -16.42 -14.02
CA GLY A 209 -4.14 -15.81 -13.08
C GLY A 209 -4.74 -14.65 -12.27
N TRP A 210 -3.93 -13.61 -12.02
CA TRP A 210 -4.20 -12.55 -11.07
C TRP A 210 -3.96 -11.18 -11.67
N ALA A 211 -4.78 -10.21 -11.28
CA ALA A 211 -4.61 -8.80 -11.62
C ALA A 211 -4.72 -7.95 -10.35
N LEU A 212 -3.72 -7.12 -10.06
CA LEU A 212 -3.76 -6.14 -8.99
C LEU A 212 -3.87 -4.75 -9.60
N ILE A 213 -4.94 -4.03 -9.28
CA ILE A 213 -5.18 -2.68 -9.76
C ILE A 213 -4.94 -1.70 -8.62
N SER A 214 -4.15 -0.65 -8.89
CA SER A 214 -3.82 0.38 -7.91
C SER A 214 -3.47 1.71 -8.61
N GLU A 215 -2.95 2.66 -7.85
CA GLU A 215 -2.42 3.93 -8.34
C GLU A 215 -1.13 4.30 -7.62
N THR A 216 -0.32 5.15 -8.25
CA THR A 216 0.90 5.71 -7.63
C THR A 216 1.21 7.11 -8.14
N GLY A 217 2.04 7.85 -7.39
CA GLY A 217 2.44 9.21 -7.75
C GLY A 217 1.40 10.26 -7.40
N VAL A 218 0.50 9.98 -6.46
CA VAL A 218 -0.42 10.99 -5.91
C VAL A 218 0.33 11.87 -4.91
N ASP A 219 0.20 13.18 -5.09
CA ASP A 219 0.77 14.21 -4.24
C ASP A 219 -0.23 15.37 -4.05
N GLY A 220 0.19 16.47 -3.45
CA GLY A 220 -0.65 17.66 -3.22
C GLY A 220 -1.21 18.34 -4.49
N LYS A 221 -0.81 17.88 -5.66
CA LYS A 221 -1.30 18.44 -6.95
C LYS A 221 -2.51 17.69 -7.51
N TYR A 222 -2.93 16.59 -6.87
CA TYR A 222 -4.05 15.78 -7.35
C TYR A 222 -4.84 15.17 -6.21
N VAL A 223 -5.98 14.56 -6.52
CA VAL A 223 -6.77 13.75 -5.57
C VAL A 223 -6.28 12.31 -5.58
N ALA A 224 -6.43 11.61 -4.47
CA ALA A 224 -6.38 10.16 -4.47
C ALA A 224 -7.70 9.57 -4.96
N SER A 225 -7.70 8.32 -5.42
CA SER A 225 -8.88 7.71 -6.04
C SER A 225 -9.18 6.31 -5.48
N ARG A 226 -10.33 5.77 -5.87
CA ARG A 226 -10.83 4.45 -5.52
C ARG A 226 -11.47 3.78 -6.74
N LEU A 227 -11.86 2.52 -6.65
CA LEU A 227 -12.63 1.84 -7.68
C LEU A 227 -14.13 1.84 -7.36
N LEU A 228 -14.95 2.23 -8.35
CA LEU A 228 -16.40 2.11 -8.33
C LEU A 228 -16.82 1.01 -9.31
N ASN A 229 -17.65 0.05 -8.89
CA ASN A 229 -18.30 -0.83 -9.85
C ASN A 229 -19.37 -0.04 -10.61
N THR A 230 -19.32 -0.07 -11.92
CA THR A 230 -20.26 0.65 -12.77
C THR A 230 -21.34 -0.27 -13.34
N GLN A 231 -20.93 -1.43 -13.85
CA GLN A 231 -21.84 -2.45 -14.37
C GLN A 231 -21.10 -3.78 -14.56
N GLY A 232 -21.66 -4.86 -14.05
CA GLY A 232 -21.11 -6.19 -14.23
C GLY A 232 -19.66 -6.29 -13.75
N GLY A 233 -18.75 -6.68 -14.64
CA GLY A 233 -17.32 -6.78 -14.38
C GLY A 233 -16.48 -5.52 -14.62
N SER A 234 -17.12 -4.37 -14.85
CA SER A 234 -16.42 -3.10 -15.12
C SER A 234 -16.30 -2.24 -13.86
N TYR A 235 -15.08 -1.80 -13.58
CA TYR A 235 -14.74 -0.92 -12.46
C TYR A 235 -14.14 0.36 -13.00
N ARG A 236 -14.61 1.51 -12.52
CA ARG A 236 -14.17 2.84 -12.93
C ARG A 236 -13.41 3.54 -11.81
N ILE A 237 -12.50 4.44 -12.17
CA ILE A 237 -11.89 5.37 -11.22
C ILE A 237 -12.99 6.25 -10.59
N GLY A 238 -13.01 6.32 -9.28
CA GLY A 238 -13.85 7.20 -8.49
C GLY A 238 -13.03 8.22 -7.73
N PHE A 239 -13.42 9.50 -7.81
CA PHE A 239 -12.80 10.59 -7.06
C PHE A 239 -13.36 10.64 -5.62
N PRO A 240 -12.75 11.44 -4.72
CA PRO A 240 -13.17 11.55 -3.34
C PRO A 240 -14.66 11.86 -3.17
N GLN A 241 -15.19 11.51 -2.01
CA GLN A 241 -16.61 11.75 -1.69
C GLN A 241 -16.80 13.17 -1.15
N PRO A 242 -17.93 13.85 -1.43
CA PRO A 242 -18.15 15.22 -0.97
C PRO A 242 -18.04 15.40 0.55
N GLY A 243 -18.48 14.40 1.34
CA GLY A 243 -18.46 14.43 2.80
C GLY A 243 -17.10 14.21 3.45
N GLU A 244 -16.09 13.75 2.71
CA GLU A 244 -14.74 13.55 3.28
C GLU A 244 -14.19 14.85 3.90
N CYS A 245 -13.34 14.72 4.90
CA CYS A 245 -12.75 15.84 5.63
C CYS A 245 -13.81 16.81 6.19
N ASN A 246 -14.94 16.31 6.69
CA ASN A 246 -16.07 17.10 7.17
C ASN A 246 -16.60 18.12 6.12
N GLY A 247 -16.53 17.77 4.83
CA GLY A 247 -16.91 18.63 3.72
C GLY A 247 -15.86 19.65 3.27
N TRP A 248 -14.71 19.73 3.96
CA TRP A 248 -13.65 20.66 3.59
C TRP A 248 -12.92 20.23 2.32
N GLY A 249 -12.71 21.18 1.39
CA GLY A 249 -12.11 20.93 0.09
C GLY A 249 -13.09 20.38 -0.96
N THR A 250 -12.62 20.30 -2.20
CA THR A 250 -13.39 19.80 -3.34
C THR A 250 -13.05 18.34 -3.64
N THR A 251 -13.98 17.66 -4.34
CA THR A 251 -13.76 16.28 -4.81
C THR A 251 -12.99 16.21 -6.13
N THR A 252 -12.68 17.36 -6.72
CA THR A 252 -12.06 17.53 -8.03
C THR A 252 -10.59 17.92 -7.88
N ALA A 253 -9.78 17.68 -8.90
CA ALA A 253 -8.38 18.08 -8.92
C ALA A 253 -8.18 19.39 -9.69
N ALA A 254 -7.68 20.42 -9.02
CA ALA A 254 -7.28 21.69 -9.64
C ALA A 254 -5.78 21.66 -9.98
N VAL A 255 -5.46 21.86 -11.26
CA VAL A 255 -4.10 21.68 -11.77
C VAL A 255 -3.65 22.83 -12.67
N SER A 256 -2.35 23.10 -12.70
CA SER A 256 -1.73 24.00 -13.67
C SER A 256 -1.29 23.22 -14.91
N LEU A 257 -1.48 23.78 -16.11
CA LEU A 257 -1.19 23.13 -17.38
C LEU A 257 0.16 23.56 -18.00
N PRO A 258 0.88 22.66 -18.65
CA PRO A 258 0.56 21.22 -18.82
C PRO A 258 0.70 20.47 -17.52
N CYS A 259 -0.15 19.47 -17.28
CA CYS A 259 -0.06 18.62 -16.11
C CYS A 259 -0.04 17.14 -16.47
N GLU A 260 0.50 16.32 -15.59
CA GLU A 260 0.40 14.87 -15.63
C GLU A 260 -0.40 14.38 -14.43
N THR A 261 -1.33 13.45 -14.66
CA THR A 261 -2.10 12.82 -13.58
C THR A 261 -1.25 11.75 -12.87
N PRO A 262 -1.67 11.28 -11.69
CA PRO A 262 -1.11 10.06 -11.11
C PRO A 262 -1.20 8.87 -12.07
N TRP A 263 -0.34 7.89 -11.86
CA TRP A 263 -0.34 6.65 -12.62
C TRP A 263 -1.43 5.70 -12.12
N ARG A 264 -2.17 5.09 -13.05
CA ARG A 264 -2.99 3.90 -12.80
C ARG A 264 -2.15 2.69 -13.13
N THR A 265 -2.14 1.70 -12.23
CA THR A 265 -1.26 0.52 -12.34
C THR A 265 -2.08 -0.77 -12.36
N ILE A 266 -1.64 -1.72 -13.19
CA ILE A 266 -2.20 -3.05 -13.34
C ILE A 266 -1.02 -4.02 -13.29
N THR A 267 -0.87 -4.77 -12.20
CA THR A 267 0.13 -5.84 -12.10
C THR A 267 -0.52 -7.16 -12.47
N LEU A 268 0.07 -7.92 -13.39
CA LEU A 268 -0.47 -9.18 -13.90
C LEU A 268 0.47 -10.35 -13.62
N GLY A 269 -0.11 -11.51 -13.31
CA GLY A 269 0.64 -12.74 -13.14
C GLY A 269 -0.20 -13.98 -13.35
N THR A 270 0.37 -15.03 -13.97
CA THR A 270 -0.23 -16.36 -13.98
C THR A 270 -0.19 -17.01 -12.59
N THR A 271 0.68 -16.49 -11.72
CA THR A 271 0.79 -16.81 -10.30
C THR A 271 0.84 -15.53 -9.47
N LEU A 272 0.72 -15.64 -8.16
CA LEU A 272 0.83 -14.49 -7.24
C LEU A 272 2.26 -13.94 -7.09
N ALA A 273 3.28 -14.58 -7.67
CA ALA A 273 4.66 -14.10 -7.60
C ALA A 273 4.81 -12.67 -8.13
N ASN A 274 4.28 -12.40 -9.33
CA ASN A 274 4.32 -11.04 -9.90
C ASN A 274 3.63 -10.01 -8.99
N ILE A 275 2.52 -10.41 -8.35
CA ILE A 275 1.77 -9.53 -7.44
C ILE A 275 2.60 -9.19 -6.19
N VAL A 276 3.17 -10.20 -5.53
CA VAL A 276 3.95 -10.01 -4.30
C VAL A 276 5.26 -9.27 -4.56
N GLU A 277 5.90 -9.54 -5.70
CA GLU A 277 7.25 -9.08 -6.01
C GLU A 277 7.30 -7.76 -6.82
N THR A 278 6.15 -7.22 -7.27
CA THR A 278 6.14 -5.96 -8.06
C THR A 278 6.74 -4.79 -7.28
N THR A 279 7.46 -3.94 -8.00
CA THR A 279 7.99 -2.66 -7.52
C THR A 279 7.35 -1.46 -8.22
N VAL A 280 6.32 -1.69 -9.04
CA VAL A 280 5.66 -0.68 -9.87
C VAL A 280 5.24 0.60 -9.13
N PRO A 281 4.81 0.58 -7.85
CA PRO A 281 4.49 1.83 -7.14
C PRO A 281 5.69 2.78 -7.03
N PHE A 282 6.90 2.23 -7.01
CA PHE A 282 8.15 2.97 -6.87
C PHE A 282 8.81 3.25 -8.22
N ASP A 283 8.68 2.36 -9.20
CA ASP A 283 9.29 2.46 -10.53
C ASP A 283 8.78 3.66 -11.35
N LEU A 284 7.55 4.10 -11.06
CA LEU A 284 6.84 5.14 -11.81
C LEU A 284 6.98 6.54 -11.23
N VAL A 285 7.62 6.68 -10.08
CA VAL A 285 7.79 7.95 -9.37
C VAL A 285 9.26 8.29 -9.20
N THR A 286 9.54 9.56 -8.92
CA THR A 286 10.89 10.07 -8.69
C THR A 286 10.96 10.79 -7.34
N PRO A 287 12.13 10.88 -6.69
CA PRO A 287 12.30 11.69 -5.50
C PRO A 287 11.90 13.15 -5.73
N LYS A 288 11.03 13.68 -4.88
CA LYS A 288 10.61 15.09 -4.91
C LYS A 288 11.53 15.98 -4.08
N TYR A 289 12.10 15.43 -3.02
CA TYR A 289 12.96 16.13 -2.07
C TYR A 289 14.26 15.37 -1.86
N LYS A 290 15.32 16.09 -1.56
CA LYS A 290 16.57 15.51 -1.09
C LYS A 290 16.47 15.26 0.41
N ALA A 291 16.95 14.12 0.87
CA ALA A 291 17.04 13.82 2.30
C ALA A 291 17.93 14.86 3.02
N SER A 292 17.42 15.41 4.13
CA SER A 292 18.16 16.38 4.94
C SER A 292 19.25 15.74 5.80
N GLN A 293 19.09 14.44 6.07
CA GLN A 293 20.03 13.61 6.82
C GLN A 293 19.94 12.15 6.39
N GLU A 294 20.82 11.31 6.89
CA GLU A 294 20.68 9.87 6.82
C GLU A 294 19.70 9.41 7.91
N TYR A 295 18.57 8.80 7.50
CA TYR A 295 17.57 8.30 8.42
C TYR A 295 17.93 6.89 8.91
N THR A 296 17.73 6.64 10.20
CA THR A 296 17.98 5.35 10.85
C THR A 296 16.67 4.60 11.03
N TYR A 297 16.53 3.49 10.32
CA TYR A 297 15.38 2.61 10.40
C TYR A 297 15.59 1.51 11.44
N GLY A 298 14.55 0.77 11.80
CA GLY A 298 14.68 -0.35 12.72
C GLY A 298 13.41 -0.67 13.49
N LYS A 299 13.62 -1.37 14.59
CA LYS A 299 12.56 -1.86 15.46
C LYS A 299 12.24 -0.86 16.56
N GLY A 300 11.00 -0.90 17.02
CA GLY A 300 10.56 -0.15 18.18
C GLY A 300 9.51 -0.92 18.98
N SER A 301 9.16 -0.38 20.12
CA SER A 301 8.05 -0.85 20.94
C SER A 301 6.97 0.23 21.04
N TRP A 302 5.73 -0.22 21.32
CA TRP A 302 4.55 0.62 21.35
C TRP A 302 3.62 0.18 22.49
N SER A 303 3.58 0.96 23.56
CA SER A 303 2.85 0.60 24.77
C SER A 303 1.32 0.61 24.61
N TRP A 304 0.83 1.49 23.74
CA TRP A 304 -0.60 1.74 23.60
C TRP A 304 -1.39 0.50 23.20
N ILE A 305 -0.85 -0.32 22.29
CA ILE A 305 -1.55 -1.51 21.80
C ILE A 305 -1.88 -2.54 22.90
N ILE A 306 -1.10 -2.55 23.98
CA ILE A 306 -1.31 -3.43 25.14
C ILE A 306 -1.97 -2.70 26.29
N GLY A 307 -1.61 -1.44 26.54
CA GLY A 307 -2.00 -0.67 27.73
C GLY A 307 -2.97 0.47 27.45
N MET A 308 -3.29 0.76 26.20
CA MET A 308 -4.15 1.86 25.76
C MET A 308 -3.71 3.24 26.28
N ASP A 309 -4.56 4.25 26.19
CA ASP A 309 -4.32 5.62 26.66
C ASP A 309 -3.67 5.71 28.06
N PRO A 310 -4.07 4.90 29.07
CA PRO A 310 -3.41 4.92 30.38
C PRO A 310 -1.92 4.56 30.36
N SER A 311 -1.42 3.87 29.33
CA SER A 311 0.01 3.55 29.19
C SER A 311 0.87 4.74 28.76
N CYS A 312 0.27 5.81 28.24
CA CYS A 312 0.96 7.01 27.79
C CYS A 312 1.33 7.93 28.95
N ASN A 313 1.92 7.39 30.02
CA ASN A 313 2.41 8.11 31.18
C ASN A 313 3.94 8.00 31.32
N TYR A 314 4.56 8.92 32.04
CA TYR A 314 6.01 9.04 32.16
C TYR A 314 6.69 7.73 32.62
N ASN A 315 6.17 7.08 33.66
CA ASN A 315 6.79 5.90 34.24
C ASN A 315 6.71 4.69 33.29
N GLU A 316 5.57 4.51 32.63
CA GLU A 316 5.39 3.41 31.67
C GLU A 316 6.26 3.65 30.43
N GLN A 317 6.33 4.87 29.92
CA GLN A 317 7.20 5.19 28.77
C GLN A 317 8.68 4.98 29.10
N LYS A 318 9.12 5.33 30.31
CA LYS A 318 10.48 5.03 30.78
C LYS A 318 10.74 3.52 30.80
N ARG A 319 9.76 2.72 31.27
CA ARG A 319 9.82 1.26 31.29
C ARG A 319 9.90 0.66 29.88
N TYR A 320 9.20 1.23 28.92
CA TYR A 320 9.27 0.83 27.50
C TYR A 320 10.62 1.25 26.85
N ILE A 321 11.23 2.35 27.25
CA ILE A 321 12.60 2.71 26.84
C ILE A 321 13.59 1.65 27.35
N ASP A 322 13.50 1.24 28.63
CA ASP A 322 14.34 0.18 29.20
C ASP A 322 14.14 -1.16 28.49
N PHE A 323 12.89 -1.50 28.16
CA PHE A 323 12.53 -2.68 27.38
C PHE A 323 13.14 -2.62 25.98
N SER A 324 12.96 -1.53 25.24
CA SER A 324 13.54 -1.35 23.90
C SER A 324 15.05 -1.46 23.92
N ALA A 325 15.72 -0.88 24.90
CA ALA A 325 17.16 -1.02 25.08
C ALA A 325 17.58 -2.48 25.32
N ALA A 326 16.85 -3.22 26.17
CA ALA A 326 17.10 -4.64 26.43
C ALA A 326 16.86 -5.54 25.20
N MET A 327 15.94 -5.13 24.31
CA MET A 327 15.65 -5.79 23.05
C MET A 327 16.60 -5.38 21.90
N GLY A 328 17.45 -4.35 22.09
CA GLY A 328 18.27 -3.77 21.02
C GLY A 328 17.43 -3.01 19.98
N TYR A 329 16.29 -2.47 20.38
CA TYR A 329 15.39 -1.71 19.52
C TYR A 329 15.80 -0.25 19.45
N GLN A 330 15.60 0.37 18.30
CA GLN A 330 16.01 1.73 17.99
C GLN A 330 15.08 2.80 18.54
N THR A 331 13.79 2.46 18.73
CA THR A 331 12.77 3.47 19.04
C THR A 331 11.70 2.98 20.03
N VAL A 332 11.01 3.96 20.61
CA VAL A 332 9.73 3.80 21.34
C VAL A 332 8.74 4.79 20.75
N LEU A 333 7.52 4.34 20.47
CA LEU A 333 6.41 5.21 20.11
C LEU A 333 5.65 5.60 21.38
N VAL A 334 5.69 6.89 21.71
CA VAL A 334 4.85 7.51 22.74
C VAL A 334 3.57 7.97 22.05
N ASP A 335 2.47 7.27 22.32
CA ASP A 335 1.20 7.46 21.62
C ASP A 335 0.36 8.62 22.18
N ALA A 336 -0.87 8.76 21.76
CA ALA A 336 -1.79 9.86 22.02
C ALA A 336 -1.87 10.27 23.50
N LEU A 337 -2.28 11.53 23.75
CA LEU A 337 -2.43 12.15 25.06
C LEU A 337 -1.11 12.43 25.82
N TRP A 338 0.04 12.21 25.21
CA TRP A 338 1.33 12.46 25.86
C TRP A 338 1.49 13.93 26.31
N ASP A 339 0.90 14.88 25.57
CA ASP A 339 0.95 16.31 25.88
C ASP A 339 0.26 16.66 27.20
N VAL A 340 -0.83 15.97 27.54
CA VAL A 340 -1.60 16.19 28.77
C VAL A 340 -1.24 15.23 29.90
N GLN A 341 -0.80 14.00 29.60
CA GLN A 341 -0.44 13.01 30.62
C GLN A 341 1.04 13.05 31.04
N ILE A 342 1.92 13.50 30.15
CA ILE A 342 3.38 13.60 30.39
C ILE A 342 3.83 15.06 30.35
N GLY A 343 3.52 15.77 29.27
CA GLY A 343 3.93 17.16 29.04
C GLY A 343 5.32 17.30 28.39
N TYR A 344 5.55 18.43 27.75
CA TYR A 344 6.73 18.70 26.91
C TYR A 344 8.05 18.55 27.66
N ASP A 345 8.16 19.09 28.87
CA ASP A 345 9.39 19.01 29.66
C ASP A 345 9.76 17.57 30.01
N LYS A 346 8.76 16.77 30.37
CA LYS A 346 8.96 15.36 30.71
C LYS A 346 9.23 14.50 29.47
N ILE A 347 8.69 14.84 28.32
CA ILE A 347 9.07 14.23 27.04
C ILE A 347 10.54 14.54 26.73
N ALA A 348 11.00 15.76 26.93
CA ALA A 348 12.41 16.11 26.75
C ALA A 348 13.34 15.31 27.70
N GLU A 349 12.90 15.07 28.96
CA GLU A 349 13.62 14.18 29.88
C GLU A 349 13.66 12.73 29.38
N LEU A 350 12.52 12.18 28.89
CA LEU A 350 12.44 10.84 28.32
C LEU A 350 13.32 10.70 27.06
N ALA A 351 13.33 11.71 26.19
CA ALA A 351 14.16 11.73 24.98
C ALA A 351 15.66 11.68 25.35
N ARG A 352 16.08 12.46 26.35
CA ARG A 352 17.46 12.40 26.85
C ARG A 352 17.79 11.04 27.47
N TYR A 353 16.90 10.50 28.33
CA TYR A 353 17.04 9.18 28.92
C TYR A 353 17.14 8.08 27.87
N GLY A 354 16.27 8.12 26.85
CA GLY A 354 16.31 7.19 25.74
C GLY A 354 17.62 7.29 24.96
N LYS A 355 18.10 8.50 24.67
CA LYS A 355 19.37 8.73 23.98
C LYS A 355 20.55 8.11 24.72
N GLU A 356 20.60 8.21 26.06
CA GLU A 356 21.64 7.60 26.90
C GLU A 356 21.63 6.06 26.80
N LYS A 357 20.47 5.47 26.46
CA LYS A 357 20.28 4.02 26.26
C LYS A 357 20.31 3.59 24.80
N GLY A 358 20.54 4.50 23.87
CA GLY A 358 20.55 4.21 22.43
C GLY A 358 19.13 4.07 21.82
N VAL A 359 18.09 4.58 22.49
CA VAL A 359 16.68 4.49 22.07
C VAL A 359 16.14 5.88 21.77
N GLY A 360 15.61 6.09 20.55
CA GLY A 360 14.94 7.31 20.14
C GLY A 360 13.44 7.27 20.42
N LEU A 361 12.79 8.44 20.38
CA LEU A 361 11.35 8.54 20.55
C LEU A 361 10.66 8.92 19.24
N PHE A 362 9.49 8.32 18.98
CA PHE A 362 8.45 8.81 18.12
C PHE A 362 7.31 9.39 18.97
N LEU A 363 6.68 10.46 18.48
CA LEU A 363 5.54 11.10 19.16
C LEU A 363 4.30 11.05 18.27
N TRP A 364 3.16 10.76 18.86
CA TRP A 364 1.86 10.75 18.18
C TRP A 364 1.26 12.17 18.11
N TYR A 365 0.59 12.46 16.98
CA TYR A 365 -0.18 13.68 16.75
C TYR A 365 -1.48 13.40 15.99
N ASN A 366 -2.55 14.08 16.34
CA ASN A 366 -3.71 14.19 15.47
C ASN A 366 -3.37 15.09 14.27
N SER A 367 -3.81 14.72 13.07
CA SER A 367 -3.54 15.50 11.84
C SER A 367 -4.10 16.92 11.89
N ASN A 368 -5.13 17.15 12.72
CA ASN A 368 -5.87 18.41 12.70
C ASN A 368 -6.65 18.71 13.98
N GLY A 369 -7.72 19.51 13.82
CA GLY A 369 -8.77 19.84 14.78
C GLY A 369 -10.11 20.17 14.13
N THR A 370 -10.30 19.94 12.81
CA THR A 370 -11.51 20.40 12.08
C THR A 370 -12.26 19.32 11.32
N TRP A 371 -11.67 18.15 11.09
CA TRP A 371 -12.28 17.08 10.28
C TRP A 371 -12.43 15.72 10.96
N ASN A 372 -12.22 15.66 12.26
CA ASN A 372 -12.60 14.53 13.09
C ASN A 372 -12.95 15.00 14.50
N ASP A 373 -13.60 14.13 15.28
CA ASP A 373 -14.00 14.40 16.66
C ASP A 373 -13.16 13.56 17.65
N ALA A 374 -11.99 13.08 17.24
CA ALA A 374 -11.13 12.29 18.13
C ALA A 374 -10.68 13.12 19.34
N PRO A 375 -10.89 12.61 20.57
CA PRO A 375 -10.48 13.33 21.77
C PRO A 375 -8.96 13.27 22.01
N GLN A 376 -8.26 12.42 21.28
CA GLN A 376 -6.82 12.22 21.43
C GLN A 376 -6.05 13.46 20.98
N SER A 377 -5.20 13.97 21.86
CA SER A 377 -4.27 15.09 21.63
C SER A 377 -2.82 14.59 21.54
N PRO A 378 -1.88 15.37 21.00
CA PRO A 378 -1.98 16.79 20.56
C PRO A 378 -2.85 16.97 19.32
N ILE A 379 -3.70 17.99 19.33
CA ILE A 379 -4.53 18.43 18.20
C ILE A 379 -4.13 19.85 17.76
N ASN A 380 -4.55 20.25 16.53
CA ASN A 380 -4.26 21.57 15.96
C ASN A 380 -2.76 21.91 15.84
N LYS A 381 -1.91 20.89 15.71
CA LYS A 381 -0.46 21.05 15.59
C LYS A 381 0.06 20.75 14.19
N MET A 382 -0.57 19.82 13.46
CA MET A 382 -0.06 19.36 12.17
C MET A 382 -0.72 20.02 10.96
N ASN A 383 -1.91 20.59 11.12
CA ASN A 383 -2.71 21.18 10.05
C ASN A 383 -2.31 22.63 9.66
N ASP A 384 -1.69 23.37 10.58
CA ASP A 384 -1.17 24.73 10.32
C ASP A 384 0.36 24.69 10.15
N SER A 385 0.87 25.18 9.03
CA SER A 385 2.29 25.07 8.69
C SER A 385 3.20 25.78 9.68
N ARG A 386 2.78 26.92 10.22
CA ARG A 386 3.57 27.69 11.20
C ARG A 386 3.66 26.94 12.52
N VAL A 387 2.51 26.49 13.03
CA VAL A 387 2.43 25.72 14.27
C VAL A 387 3.20 24.41 14.13
N ARG A 388 3.01 23.70 13.03
CA ARG A 388 3.71 22.43 12.73
C ARG A 388 5.23 22.61 12.72
N ARG A 389 5.74 23.64 12.06
CA ARG A 389 7.19 23.90 12.02
C ARG A 389 7.75 24.29 13.37
N ASP A 390 6.99 25.00 14.22
CA ASP A 390 7.41 25.31 15.59
C ASP A 390 7.46 24.05 16.46
N GLU A 391 6.47 23.14 16.35
CA GLU A 391 6.48 21.82 17.00
C GLU A 391 7.69 20.98 16.53
N MET A 392 7.92 20.89 15.22
CA MET A 392 9.02 20.10 14.66
C MET A 392 10.40 20.65 15.05
N ARG A 393 10.52 21.98 15.18
CA ARG A 393 11.74 22.62 15.69
C ARG A 393 11.99 22.24 17.15
N TRP A 394 10.95 22.22 17.99
CA TRP A 394 11.07 21.74 19.35
C TRP A 394 11.47 20.26 19.38
N MET A 395 10.81 19.39 18.60
CA MET A 395 11.16 17.97 18.50
C MET A 395 12.64 17.76 18.13
N GLN A 396 13.12 18.49 17.11
CA GLN A 396 14.53 18.45 16.69
C GLN A 396 15.45 18.86 17.85
N SER A 397 15.10 19.91 18.58
CA SER A 397 15.93 20.46 19.68
C SER A 397 16.08 19.49 20.85
N VAL A 398 15.08 18.64 21.11
CA VAL A 398 15.10 17.63 22.18
C VAL A 398 15.49 16.24 21.70
N GLY A 399 15.71 16.04 20.38
CA GLY A 399 16.24 14.82 19.79
C GLY A 399 15.20 13.74 19.47
N ILE A 400 13.93 14.12 19.27
CA ILE A 400 12.89 13.22 18.74
C ILE A 400 13.30 12.73 17.35
N LYS A 401 12.97 11.46 17.03
CA LYS A 401 13.36 10.78 15.79
C LYS A 401 12.27 10.74 14.74
N GLY A 402 11.03 10.85 15.15
CA GLY A 402 9.91 10.79 14.20
C GLY A 402 8.58 11.09 14.86
N ILE A 403 7.56 11.09 14.03
CA ILE A 403 6.17 11.30 14.42
C ILE A 403 5.25 10.24 13.81
N LYS A 404 4.19 9.89 14.54
CA LYS A 404 3.01 9.21 14.05
C LYS A 404 1.90 10.24 13.94
N VAL A 405 1.36 10.46 12.74
CA VAL A 405 0.27 11.42 12.52
C VAL A 405 -0.98 10.68 12.09
N ASP A 406 -2.10 10.95 12.75
CA ASP A 406 -3.30 10.14 12.71
C ASP A 406 -4.57 10.92 12.30
N PHE A 407 -5.61 10.21 11.80
CA PHE A 407 -6.98 10.70 11.58
C PHE A 407 -7.17 11.73 10.47
N PHE A 408 -6.76 11.39 9.24
CA PHE A 408 -6.84 12.31 8.10
C PHE A 408 -8.25 12.43 7.48
N GLY A 409 -9.05 11.38 7.47
CA GLY A 409 -10.48 11.43 7.12
C GLY A 409 -10.80 11.70 5.65
N GLY A 410 -9.90 11.43 4.69
CA GLY A 410 -10.23 11.57 3.27
C GLY A 410 -9.06 11.60 2.29
N ASP A 411 -9.44 11.66 1.01
CA ASP A 411 -8.56 11.54 -0.16
C ASP A 411 -8.59 12.79 -1.07
N LYS A 412 -9.20 13.89 -0.62
CA LYS A 412 -9.29 15.14 -1.38
C LYS A 412 -7.92 15.77 -1.59
N GLN A 413 -7.78 16.61 -2.62
CA GLN A 413 -6.50 17.26 -2.97
C GLN A 413 -5.89 18.05 -1.81
N ASN A 414 -6.69 18.77 -1.05
CA ASN A 414 -6.21 19.51 0.13
C ASN A 414 -5.67 18.58 1.23
N MET A 415 -6.17 17.36 1.32
CA MET A 415 -5.65 16.35 2.24
C MET A 415 -4.34 15.77 1.71
N MET A 416 -4.23 15.51 0.41
CA MET A 416 -2.96 15.11 -0.22
C MET A 416 -1.90 16.19 -0.05
N GLN A 417 -2.29 17.48 -0.13
CA GLN A 417 -1.40 18.60 0.16
C GLN A 417 -0.91 18.58 1.62
N LEU A 418 -1.79 18.27 2.58
CA LEU A 418 -1.40 18.18 3.99
C LEU A 418 -0.38 17.05 4.23
N TYR A 419 -0.57 15.87 3.60
CA TYR A 419 0.41 14.78 3.67
C TYR A 419 1.78 15.24 3.15
N GLU A 420 1.82 15.88 1.98
CA GLU A 420 3.06 16.40 1.39
C GLU A 420 3.71 17.46 2.27
N ASP A 421 2.92 18.40 2.81
CA ASP A 421 3.40 19.46 3.68
C ASP A 421 4.04 18.91 4.96
N ILE A 422 3.38 17.92 5.59
CA ILE A 422 3.93 17.26 6.79
C ILE A 422 5.25 16.55 6.45
N LEU A 423 5.31 15.84 5.32
CA LEU A 423 6.50 15.12 4.90
C LEU A 423 7.65 16.05 4.55
N ALA A 424 7.37 17.15 3.86
CA ALA A 424 8.39 18.16 3.52
C ALA A 424 8.94 18.84 4.76
N ASP A 425 8.05 19.31 5.66
CA ASP A 425 8.47 19.95 6.91
C ASP A 425 9.24 18.96 7.81
N ALA A 426 8.77 17.72 7.94
CA ALA A 426 9.46 16.68 8.70
C ALA A 426 10.88 16.43 8.17
N ASN A 427 11.05 16.40 6.84
CA ASN A 427 12.37 16.28 6.23
C ASN A 427 13.28 17.46 6.61
N ASP A 428 12.78 18.70 6.59
CA ASP A 428 13.56 19.88 6.99
C ASP A 428 14.09 19.79 8.43
N PHE A 429 13.33 19.15 9.32
CA PHE A 429 13.70 18.98 10.73
C PHE A 429 14.32 17.60 11.05
N GLY A 430 14.54 16.76 10.04
CA GLY A 430 15.17 15.45 10.21
C GLY A 430 14.31 14.43 10.95
N LEU A 431 12.99 14.49 10.80
CA LEU A 431 12.02 13.60 11.43
C LEU A 431 11.51 12.55 10.44
N MET A 432 11.35 11.31 10.90
CA MET A 432 10.63 10.25 10.17
C MET A 432 9.13 10.38 10.41
N VAL A 433 8.32 9.95 9.43
CA VAL A 433 6.86 10.06 9.52
C VAL A 433 6.18 8.72 9.26
N ILE A 434 5.29 8.34 10.17
CA ILE A 434 4.33 7.25 10.05
C ILE A 434 2.92 7.86 10.02
N PHE A 435 2.08 7.42 9.08
CA PHE A 435 0.68 7.85 9.01
C PHE A 435 -0.27 6.75 9.49
N HIS A 436 -1.25 7.13 10.30
CA HIS A 436 -2.37 6.30 10.73
C HIS A 436 -3.71 6.97 10.39
N GLY A 437 -4.83 6.25 10.52
CA GLY A 437 -6.12 6.78 10.12
C GLY A 437 -6.06 7.47 8.75
N CYS A 438 -5.41 6.85 7.79
CA CYS A 438 -4.83 7.50 6.63
C CYS A 438 -5.19 6.80 5.32
N THR A 439 -4.80 7.44 4.21
CA THR A 439 -4.88 6.86 2.87
C THR A 439 -3.73 5.89 2.58
N LEU A 440 -3.87 5.13 1.47
CA LEU A 440 -2.80 4.29 0.93
C LEU A 440 -1.57 5.12 0.56
N PRO A 441 -0.33 4.66 0.87
CA PRO A 441 0.88 5.25 0.29
C PRO A 441 0.94 4.95 -1.22
N ARG A 442 1.39 5.92 -1.97
CA ARG A 442 1.38 5.87 -3.45
C ARG A 442 2.75 6.16 -4.03
N GLY A 443 3.73 5.31 -3.64
CA GLY A 443 5.13 5.49 -3.99
C GLY A 443 5.85 6.52 -3.11
N TRP A 444 5.26 6.89 -1.97
CA TRP A 444 5.79 7.93 -1.08
C TRP A 444 7.14 7.57 -0.48
N GLU A 445 7.45 6.29 -0.37
CA GLU A 445 8.77 5.79 0.04
C GLU A 445 9.90 6.33 -0.86
N ARG A 446 9.63 6.49 -2.16
CA ARG A 446 10.62 7.04 -3.10
C ARG A 446 10.49 8.56 -3.27
N MET A 447 9.27 9.09 -3.15
CA MET A 447 9.00 10.51 -3.36
C MET A 447 9.49 11.39 -2.21
N PHE A 448 9.36 10.91 -0.96
CA PHE A 448 9.56 11.70 0.25
C PHE A 448 10.53 11.00 1.22
N PRO A 449 11.73 11.53 1.44
CA PRO A 449 12.76 10.84 2.25
C PRO A 449 12.41 10.68 3.73
N SER A 450 11.51 11.52 4.26
CA SER A 450 11.01 11.45 5.65
C SER A 450 9.90 10.41 5.85
N TYR A 451 9.24 9.95 4.77
CA TYR A 451 8.19 8.95 4.84
C TYR A 451 8.76 7.55 5.15
N VAL A 452 8.16 6.83 6.06
CA VAL A 452 8.57 5.45 6.38
C VAL A 452 7.45 4.43 6.25
N ALA A 453 6.23 4.74 6.71
CA ALA A 453 5.11 3.80 6.62
C ALA A 453 3.76 4.49 6.77
N SER A 454 2.72 3.78 6.37
CA SER A 454 1.32 4.11 6.68
C SER A 454 0.61 2.86 7.19
N GLU A 455 -0.40 3.05 8.01
CA GLU A 455 -1.36 2.01 8.37
C GLU A 455 -2.21 1.63 7.14
N ALA A 456 -3.27 2.36 6.86
CA ALA A 456 -4.20 2.15 5.74
C ALA A 456 -4.62 0.66 5.59
N VAL A 457 -4.95 0.01 6.71
CA VAL A 457 -5.29 -1.40 6.83
C VAL A 457 -5.97 -1.64 8.18
N LEU A 458 -6.76 -2.70 8.29
CA LEU A 458 -7.24 -3.17 9.59
C LEU A 458 -6.06 -3.78 10.36
N ALA A 459 -5.36 -2.95 11.15
CA ALA A 459 -4.12 -3.28 11.83
C ALA A 459 -4.33 -4.04 13.15
N SER A 460 -3.23 -4.39 13.82
CA SER A 460 -3.24 -5.21 15.03
C SER A 460 -3.92 -4.56 16.23
N GLU A 461 -4.04 -3.22 16.27
CA GLU A 461 -4.75 -2.51 17.34
C GLU A 461 -6.21 -2.95 17.47
N ASN A 462 -6.84 -3.33 16.37
CA ASN A 462 -8.21 -3.82 16.34
C ASN A 462 -8.40 -5.11 17.18
N MET A 463 -7.33 -5.87 17.41
CA MET A 463 -7.35 -7.05 18.27
C MET A 463 -7.56 -6.69 19.75
N HIS A 464 -7.18 -5.49 20.17
CA HIS A 464 -7.49 -5.00 21.51
C HIS A 464 -8.99 -4.73 21.70
N PHE A 465 -9.67 -4.25 20.66
CA PHE A 465 -11.06 -3.81 20.73
C PHE A 465 -12.08 -4.95 20.67
N SER A 466 -11.77 -6.04 19.97
CA SER A 466 -12.74 -7.10 19.79
C SER A 466 -12.12 -8.49 19.69
N GLN A 467 -12.80 -9.48 20.30
CA GLN A 467 -12.40 -10.88 20.16
C GLN A 467 -12.52 -11.35 18.71
N GLY A 468 -13.50 -10.84 17.96
CA GLY A 468 -13.66 -11.15 16.54
C GLY A 468 -12.45 -10.72 15.71
N SER A 469 -11.77 -9.64 16.06
CA SER A 469 -10.51 -9.24 15.42
C SER A 469 -9.38 -10.23 15.71
N CYS A 470 -9.27 -10.71 16.95
CA CYS A 470 -8.32 -11.78 17.30
C CYS A 470 -8.62 -13.09 16.58
N ASP A 471 -9.90 -13.45 16.46
CA ASP A 471 -10.32 -14.67 15.78
C ASP A 471 -10.05 -14.63 14.26
N ASN A 472 -9.93 -13.43 13.68
CA ASN A 472 -9.64 -13.18 12.26
C ASN A 472 -8.19 -12.74 11.99
N GLU A 473 -7.31 -12.71 12.98
CA GLU A 473 -5.92 -12.28 12.82
C GLU A 473 -5.20 -13.06 11.70
N ALA A 474 -5.29 -14.39 11.72
CA ALA A 474 -4.65 -15.24 10.73
C ALA A 474 -5.21 -14.99 9.31
N LEU A 475 -6.52 -14.79 9.19
CA LEU A 475 -7.17 -14.46 7.92
C LEU A 475 -6.60 -13.15 7.35
N ASN A 476 -6.57 -12.08 8.14
CA ASN A 476 -6.05 -10.78 7.73
C ASN A 476 -4.55 -10.87 7.36
N ALA A 477 -3.75 -11.58 8.16
CA ALA A 477 -2.32 -11.76 7.90
C ALA A 477 -2.04 -12.49 6.59
N THR A 478 -2.93 -13.38 6.14
CA THR A 478 -2.79 -14.11 4.87
C THR A 478 -3.32 -13.35 3.65
N ILE A 479 -3.91 -12.16 3.83
CA ILE A 479 -4.38 -11.30 2.73
C ILE A 479 -3.37 -10.20 2.43
N HIS A 480 -2.86 -9.52 3.44
CA HIS A 480 -2.06 -8.29 3.27
C HIS A 480 -0.82 -8.42 2.37
N PRO A 481 -0.09 -9.55 2.33
CA PRO A 481 1.04 -9.71 1.41
C PRO A 481 0.66 -9.68 -0.08
N PHE A 482 -0.61 -9.90 -0.40
CA PHE A 482 -1.13 -9.91 -1.78
C PHE A 482 -1.83 -8.61 -2.17
N VAL A 483 -2.12 -7.75 -1.21
CA VAL A 483 -2.83 -6.48 -1.41
C VAL A 483 -2.07 -5.33 -0.75
N ARG A 484 -2.48 -4.86 0.42
CA ARG A 484 -1.99 -3.64 1.05
C ARG A 484 -0.46 -3.54 1.15
N ASN A 485 0.22 -4.59 1.60
CA ASN A 485 1.67 -4.57 1.81
C ASN A 485 2.47 -4.80 0.51
N THR A 486 1.80 -5.15 -0.59
CA THR A 486 2.47 -5.28 -1.88
C THR A 486 2.76 -3.93 -2.54
N VAL A 487 1.97 -2.90 -2.23
CA VAL A 487 2.06 -1.57 -2.86
C VAL A 487 2.75 -0.51 -2.00
N GLY A 488 3.12 -0.85 -0.77
CA GLY A 488 3.84 0.10 0.10
C GLY A 488 4.05 -0.41 1.52
N SER A 489 4.93 0.26 2.24
CA SER A 489 5.27 -0.01 3.64
C SER A 489 4.02 0.06 4.52
N MET A 490 3.88 -0.93 5.41
CA MET A 490 2.67 -1.10 6.21
C MET A 490 3.01 -1.11 7.71
N ASP A 491 2.54 -0.09 8.44
CA ASP A 491 2.65 -0.05 9.89
C ASP A 491 1.49 -0.85 10.51
N PHE A 492 1.77 -2.10 10.85
CA PHE A 492 0.78 -3.06 11.32
C PHE A 492 0.76 -3.20 12.85
N GLY A 493 1.88 -2.94 13.52
CA GLY A 493 2.03 -3.00 14.96
C GLY A 493 1.89 -4.40 15.58
N GLY A 494 2.06 -5.45 14.78
CA GLY A 494 1.83 -6.84 15.17
C GLY A 494 2.97 -7.51 15.93
N SER A 495 3.07 -8.84 15.77
CA SER A 495 4.06 -9.73 16.43
C SER A 495 3.93 -9.78 17.95
N THR A 496 2.69 -9.74 18.46
CA THR A 496 2.38 -9.83 19.89
C THR A 496 2.76 -11.21 20.44
N LEU A 497 3.48 -11.24 21.56
CA LEU A 497 3.75 -12.46 22.32
C LEU A 497 2.85 -12.61 23.55
N ASN A 498 2.13 -11.55 23.95
CA ASN A 498 1.09 -11.67 24.96
C ASN A 498 -0.03 -12.59 24.48
N LYS A 499 -0.54 -13.42 25.40
CA LYS A 499 -1.73 -14.25 25.16
C LYS A 499 -3.03 -13.42 25.19
N PHE A 500 -3.04 -12.39 26.01
CA PHE A 500 -4.15 -11.46 26.16
C PHE A 500 -3.68 -10.03 25.84
N TYR A 501 -4.53 -9.26 25.16
CA TYR A 501 -4.25 -7.86 24.84
C TYR A 501 -4.50 -6.97 26.07
N ASN A 502 -3.68 -7.13 27.08
CA ASN A 502 -3.69 -6.37 28.33
C ASN A 502 -2.31 -6.38 29.00
N ALA A 503 -2.01 -5.36 29.79
CA ALA A 503 -0.71 -5.19 30.45
C ALA A 503 -0.37 -6.30 31.47
N ASP A 504 -1.38 -6.94 32.08
CA ASP A 504 -1.18 -8.07 33.00
C ASP A 504 -1.12 -9.44 32.30
N ASN A 505 -1.34 -9.49 30.98
CA ASN A 505 -1.37 -10.69 30.15
C ASN A 505 -2.32 -11.80 30.67
N LYS A 506 -3.43 -11.44 31.34
CA LYS A 506 -4.34 -12.38 32.00
C LYS A 506 -5.82 -12.21 31.61
N ARG A 507 -6.18 -11.09 30.99
CA ARG A 507 -7.56 -10.73 30.66
C ARG A 507 -7.61 -9.86 29.40
N GLY A 508 -8.80 -9.55 28.94
CA GLY A 508 -9.04 -8.84 27.68
C GLY A 508 -9.31 -9.80 26.53
N THR A 509 -9.17 -9.33 25.33
CA THR A 509 -9.25 -10.17 24.12
C THR A 509 -8.07 -11.13 24.06
N GLN A 510 -8.32 -12.32 23.55
CA GLN A 510 -7.34 -13.40 23.55
C GLN A 510 -6.81 -13.68 22.15
N ARG A 511 -5.47 -13.62 21.98
CA ARG A 511 -4.79 -14.05 20.77
C ARG A 511 -5.08 -15.54 20.48
N ARG A 512 -5.38 -15.85 19.21
CA ARG A 512 -5.64 -17.21 18.71
C ARG A 512 -4.44 -17.82 17.98
N THR A 513 -3.56 -16.99 17.50
CA THR A 513 -2.36 -17.40 16.76
C THR A 513 -1.25 -17.85 17.71
N SER A 514 -0.27 -18.56 17.15
CA SER A 514 0.90 -19.05 17.92
C SER A 514 1.99 -17.98 18.07
N ASP A 515 2.99 -18.28 18.92
CA ASP A 515 4.20 -17.45 19.00
C ASP A 515 4.99 -17.50 17.70
N VAL A 516 5.08 -18.67 17.03
CA VAL A 516 5.78 -18.77 15.74
C VAL A 516 5.04 -17.99 14.63
N PHE A 517 3.71 -17.94 14.70
CA PHE A 517 2.92 -17.04 13.83
C PHE A 517 3.32 -15.57 14.04
N ALA A 518 3.45 -15.13 15.28
CA ALA A 518 3.90 -13.77 15.61
C ALA A 518 5.30 -13.47 15.06
N LEU A 519 6.25 -14.42 15.19
CA LEU A 519 7.57 -14.28 14.58
C LEU A 519 7.50 -14.19 13.05
N ALA A 520 6.67 -15.03 12.43
CA ALA A 520 6.52 -15.04 10.99
C ALA A 520 5.97 -13.70 10.46
N THR A 521 5.04 -13.04 11.17
CA THR A 521 4.50 -11.74 10.76
C THR A 521 5.53 -10.61 10.80
N ALA A 522 6.53 -10.67 11.69
CA ALA A 522 7.62 -9.70 11.72
C ALA A 522 8.48 -9.71 10.44
N VAL A 523 8.52 -10.83 9.73
CA VAL A 523 9.19 -10.97 8.43
C VAL A 523 8.20 -10.80 7.27
N LEU A 524 6.99 -11.32 7.42
CA LEU A 524 5.95 -11.33 6.39
C LEU A 524 5.58 -9.90 5.99
N PHE A 525 5.42 -9.00 6.96
CA PHE A 525 5.05 -7.61 6.71
C PHE A 525 6.29 -6.73 6.54
N GLN A 526 6.27 -5.91 5.50
CA GLN A 526 7.35 -4.99 5.19
C GLN A 526 7.01 -3.59 5.70
N SER A 527 7.87 -3.09 6.57
CA SER A 527 7.98 -1.69 6.98
C SER A 527 9.40 -1.43 7.47
N PRO A 528 10.06 -0.34 7.08
CA PRO A 528 11.44 -0.07 7.52
C PRO A 528 11.53 0.30 9.00
N VAL A 529 10.46 0.84 9.57
CA VAL A 529 10.29 1.04 11.01
C VAL A 529 9.09 0.21 11.45
N GLN A 530 9.29 -0.68 12.43
CA GLN A 530 8.23 -1.53 12.97
C GLN A 530 8.15 -1.35 14.49
N HIS A 531 7.03 -0.76 14.95
CA HIS A 531 6.70 -0.68 16.37
C HIS A 531 5.90 -1.93 16.75
N PHE A 532 6.60 -2.95 17.26
CA PHE A 532 5.96 -4.20 17.64
C PHE A 532 5.11 -4.10 18.90
N ALA A 533 4.04 -4.88 18.94
CA ALA A 533 3.14 -4.99 20.08
C ALA A 533 3.72 -5.90 21.19
N LEU A 534 5.02 -5.77 21.45
CA LEU A 534 5.71 -6.46 22.54
C LEU A 534 5.70 -5.58 23.80
N ALA A 535 5.64 -6.23 24.95
CA ALA A 535 5.58 -5.56 26.24
C ALA A 535 6.71 -6.01 27.17
N PRO A 536 7.08 -5.21 28.19
CA PRO A 536 8.19 -5.52 29.10
C PRO A 536 8.08 -6.88 29.81
N ASN A 537 6.85 -7.40 30.06
CA ASN A 537 6.64 -8.72 30.63
C ASN A 537 7.16 -9.86 29.72
N ASN A 538 7.24 -9.63 28.39
CA ASN A 538 7.68 -10.66 27.46
C ASN A 538 9.14 -11.08 27.68
N LEU A 539 9.96 -10.27 28.33
CA LEU A 539 11.32 -10.67 28.71
C LEU A 539 11.34 -11.84 29.73
N THR A 540 10.23 -12.09 30.42
CA THR A 540 10.13 -13.10 31.47
C THR A 540 9.08 -14.17 31.22
N ASP A 541 7.99 -13.85 30.50
CA ASP A 541 6.87 -14.77 30.28
C ASP A 541 6.78 -15.35 28.87
N ALA A 542 7.53 -14.79 27.90
CA ALA A 542 7.63 -15.35 26.56
C ALA A 542 8.81 -16.35 26.45
N PRO A 543 8.75 -17.31 25.50
CA PRO A 543 9.87 -18.23 25.26
C PRO A 543 11.15 -17.48 24.85
N SER A 544 12.29 -17.86 25.44
CA SER A 544 13.58 -17.20 25.16
C SER A 544 13.95 -17.21 23.68
N TRP A 545 13.68 -18.32 22.97
CA TRP A 545 13.92 -18.40 21.53
C TRP A 545 13.10 -17.39 20.73
N ALA A 546 11.89 -17.04 21.18
CA ALA A 546 11.06 -16.02 20.52
C ALA A 546 11.64 -14.62 20.76
N ILE A 547 12.06 -14.33 21.98
CA ILE A 547 12.74 -13.06 22.32
C ILE A 547 14.06 -12.91 21.53
N ASP A 548 14.87 -13.96 21.45
CA ASP A 548 16.13 -13.93 20.69
C ASP A 548 15.88 -13.67 19.19
N PHE A 549 14.84 -14.29 18.63
CA PHE A 549 14.43 -14.01 17.25
C PHE A 549 14.01 -12.55 17.07
N MET A 550 13.14 -12.03 17.93
CA MET A 550 12.64 -10.65 17.85
C MET A 550 13.75 -9.61 18.07
N LYS A 551 14.82 -9.96 18.81
CA LYS A 551 16.05 -9.14 18.88
C LYS A 551 16.82 -9.14 17.55
N ALA A 552 16.84 -10.26 16.83
CA ALA A 552 17.70 -10.46 15.66
C ALA A 552 17.02 -10.07 14.33
N VAL A 553 15.70 -10.18 14.20
CA VAL A 553 14.98 -9.96 12.94
C VAL A 553 15.21 -8.54 12.40
N PRO A 554 15.56 -8.37 11.11
CA PRO A 554 15.70 -7.05 10.48
C PRO A 554 14.33 -6.46 10.09
N THR A 555 14.32 -5.17 9.75
CA THR A 555 13.13 -4.47 9.20
C THR A 555 13.33 -3.97 7.78
N THR A 556 14.55 -4.01 7.27
CA THR A 556 14.88 -3.66 5.88
C THR A 556 15.33 -4.89 5.10
N TRP A 557 14.92 -4.97 3.85
CA TRP A 557 15.05 -6.17 3.04
C TRP A 557 15.72 -5.86 1.70
N ASP A 558 16.59 -6.77 1.26
CA ASP A 558 17.27 -6.67 -0.03
C ASP A 558 16.52 -7.39 -1.15
N GLU A 559 15.71 -8.39 -0.78
CA GLU A 559 14.99 -9.20 -1.76
C GLU A 559 13.76 -9.86 -1.15
N VAL A 560 12.71 -10.02 -1.95
CA VAL A 560 11.52 -10.78 -1.63
C VAL A 560 11.28 -11.86 -2.67
N LYS A 561 10.86 -13.06 -2.24
CA LYS A 561 10.45 -14.17 -3.12
C LYS A 561 9.13 -14.75 -2.63
N PHE A 562 8.17 -14.81 -3.50
CA PHE A 562 6.96 -15.60 -3.28
C PHE A 562 7.24 -17.08 -3.52
N ILE A 563 6.74 -17.95 -2.64
CA ILE A 563 6.94 -19.39 -2.73
C ILE A 563 5.63 -20.09 -3.04
N ASP A 564 4.62 -19.91 -2.20
CA ASP A 564 3.27 -20.48 -2.38
C ASP A 564 2.25 -19.69 -1.53
N GLY A 565 0.98 -19.69 -1.92
CA GLY A 565 -0.05 -19.01 -1.14
C GLY A 565 -1.37 -18.84 -1.87
N TYR A 566 -2.38 -18.50 -1.06
CA TYR A 566 -3.69 -18.09 -1.52
C TYR A 566 -4.28 -17.06 -0.56
N PRO A 567 -4.72 -15.87 -1.02
CA PRO A 567 -5.23 -14.82 -0.14
C PRO A 567 -6.36 -15.32 0.76
N GLY A 568 -6.24 -15.04 2.06
CA GLY A 568 -7.21 -15.48 3.07
C GLY A 568 -7.10 -16.94 3.50
N LYS A 569 -6.13 -17.71 2.97
CA LYS A 569 -5.90 -19.11 3.36
C LYS A 569 -4.52 -19.31 3.96
N TYR A 570 -3.47 -19.07 3.20
CA TYR A 570 -2.10 -19.20 3.67
C TYR A 570 -1.15 -18.41 2.79
N VAL A 571 0.05 -18.17 3.29
CA VAL A 571 1.14 -17.57 2.52
C VAL A 571 2.47 -18.17 2.96
N ILE A 572 3.36 -18.43 1.99
CA ILE A 572 4.75 -18.82 2.20
C ILE A 572 5.58 -17.93 1.30
N MET A 573 6.53 -17.20 1.89
CA MET A 573 7.43 -16.31 1.18
C MET A 573 8.80 -16.25 1.84
N ALA A 574 9.79 -15.71 1.15
CA ALA A 574 11.12 -15.49 1.68
C ALA A 574 11.55 -14.03 1.51
N ARG A 575 12.34 -13.55 2.45
CA ARG A 575 13.03 -12.25 2.38
C ARG A 575 14.49 -12.42 2.70
N ARG A 576 15.34 -11.60 2.08
CA ARG A 576 16.78 -11.53 2.34
C ARG A 576 17.15 -10.18 2.94
N SER A 577 18.05 -10.22 3.90
CA SER A 577 18.75 -9.03 4.40
C SER A 577 20.22 -9.38 4.61
N GLY A 578 21.14 -8.70 3.92
CA GLY A 578 22.52 -9.12 3.81
C GLY A 578 22.65 -10.52 3.19
N ASP A 579 23.40 -11.38 3.84
CA ASP A 579 23.62 -12.76 3.38
C ASP A 579 22.59 -13.77 3.91
N LYS A 580 21.64 -13.31 4.74
CA LYS A 580 20.66 -14.19 5.40
C LYS A 580 19.32 -14.17 4.71
N TRP A 581 18.71 -15.36 4.65
CA TRP A 581 17.35 -15.57 4.22
C TRP A 581 16.44 -15.97 5.37
N TRP A 582 15.24 -15.43 5.36
CA TRP A 582 14.11 -15.82 6.21
C TRP A 582 12.99 -16.31 5.32
N VAL A 583 12.69 -17.62 5.40
CA VAL A 583 11.49 -18.19 4.78
C VAL A 583 10.41 -18.24 5.84
N VAL A 584 9.27 -17.65 5.58
CA VAL A 584 8.15 -17.59 6.54
C VAL A 584 6.88 -18.11 5.92
N GLY A 585 6.03 -18.70 6.75
CA GLY A 585 4.69 -19.11 6.35
C GLY A 585 3.72 -19.03 7.52
N VAL A 586 2.47 -18.66 7.20
CA VAL A 586 1.34 -18.63 8.13
C VAL A 586 0.11 -19.26 7.49
N ASN A 587 -0.76 -19.85 8.31
CA ASN A 587 -1.92 -20.58 7.85
C ASN A 587 -3.20 -20.12 8.58
N ALA A 588 -4.17 -19.65 7.80
CA ALA A 588 -5.52 -19.28 8.25
C ALA A 588 -6.57 -20.35 7.88
N ASP A 589 -6.21 -21.37 7.10
CA ASP A 589 -7.17 -22.39 6.69
C ASP A 589 -7.59 -23.26 7.89
N LYS A 590 -8.79 -23.81 7.82
CA LYS A 590 -9.38 -24.64 8.88
C LYS A 590 -8.65 -25.97 9.11
N ALA A 591 -7.77 -26.36 8.19
CA ALA A 591 -6.96 -27.56 8.27
C ALA A 591 -5.47 -27.24 8.29
N PRO A 592 -4.64 -28.08 8.91
CA PRO A 592 -3.20 -27.96 8.82
C PRO A 592 -2.72 -27.99 7.36
N LEU A 593 -1.84 -27.07 7.01
CA LEU A 593 -1.20 -27.00 5.70
C LEU A 593 0.06 -27.86 5.71
N THR A 594 0.17 -28.82 4.78
CA THR A 594 1.42 -29.56 4.54
C THR A 594 1.84 -29.37 3.09
N LYS A 595 3.01 -28.80 2.89
CA LYS A 595 3.56 -28.52 1.55
C LYS A 595 5.01 -28.98 1.44
N LYS A 596 5.33 -29.56 0.29
CA LYS A 596 6.71 -29.78 -0.12
C LYS A 596 7.13 -28.60 -0.98
N VAL A 597 8.04 -27.79 -0.44
CA VAL A 597 8.55 -26.57 -1.10
C VAL A 597 10.00 -26.73 -1.54
N THR A 598 10.37 -26.08 -2.62
CA THR A 598 11.75 -25.94 -3.08
C THR A 598 12.25 -24.55 -2.68
N LEU A 599 13.35 -24.47 -1.97
CA LEU A 599 13.92 -23.26 -1.40
C LEU A 599 15.34 -23.03 -1.94
N PRO A 600 15.48 -22.62 -3.22
CA PRO A 600 16.78 -22.52 -3.91
C PRO A 600 17.69 -21.45 -3.29
N MET A 601 17.12 -20.52 -2.52
CA MET A 601 17.88 -19.50 -1.79
C MET A 601 18.63 -20.05 -0.58
N LEU A 602 18.26 -21.22 -0.05
CA LEU A 602 18.94 -21.84 1.08
C LEU A 602 20.15 -22.66 0.62
N LYS A 603 21.26 -22.57 1.33
CA LYS A 603 22.50 -23.28 0.98
C LYS A 603 22.41 -24.75 1.29
N ALA A 604 22.47 -25.59 0.27
CA ALA A 604 22.46 -27.05 0.39
C ALA A 604 23.63 -27.54 1.25
N GLY A 605 23.34 -28.50 2.13
CA GLY A 605 24.32 -29.11 3.03
C GLY A 605 24.58 -28.34 4.33
N SER A 606 24.13 -27.09 4.44
CA SER A 606 24.25 -26.26 5.65
C SER A 606 23.04 -26.45 6.57
N MET A 607 23.21 -26.05 7.83
CA MET A 607 22.13 -26.04 8.81
C MET A 607 21.27 -24.79 8.62
N ALA A 608 19.96 -24.92 8.77
CA ALA A 608 18.99 -23.84 8.89
C ALA A 608 18.27 -23.96 10.23
N LYS A 609 18.03 -22.84 10.88
CA LYS A 609 17.24 -22.78 12.10
C LYS A 609 15.76 -22.72 11.74
N VAL A 610 14.98 -23.68 12.24
CA VAL A 610 13.56 -23.82 11.94
C VAL A 610 12.74 -23.62 13.21
N TYR A 611 11.91 -22.58 13.21
CA TYR A 611 10.89 -22.32 14.22
C TYR A 611 9.57 -22.87 13.68
N SER A 612 8.88 -23.70 14.44
CA SER A 612 7.64 -24.34 13.99
C SER A 612 6.72 -24.67 15.14
N ASP A 613 5.43 -24.68 14.85
CA ASP A 613 4.39 -25.08 15.80
C ASP A 613 4.06 -26.56 15.68
N ASP A 614 3.66 -27.17 16.80
CA ASP A 614 2.97 -28.45 16.79
C ASP A 614 1.44 -28.29 16.60
N ALA A 615 0.71 -29.38 16.64
CA ALA A 615 -0.74 -29.38 16.45
C ALA A 615 -1.52 -28.63 17.57
N GLN A 616 -0.90 -28.36 18.69
CA GLN A 616 -1.45 -27.61 19.82
C GLN A 616 -0.98 -26.15 19.84
N LEU A 617 -0.33 -25.69 18.77
CA LEU A 617 0.28 -24.36 18.65
C LEU A 617 1.43 -24.10 19.64
N ALA A 618 2.07 -25.16 20.14
CA ALA A 618 3.26 -25.03 20.94
C ALA A 618 4.50 -24.88 20.03
N GLY A 619 5.12 -23.71 20.11
CA GLY A 619 6.29 -23.38 19.29
C GLY A 619 7.57 -24.06 19.76
N SER A 620 8.42 -24.42 18.82
CA SER A 620 9.76 -24.95 19.08
C SER A 620 10.75 -24.51 18.02
N VAL A 621 12.05 -24.57 18.36
CA VAL A 621 13.15 -24.28 17.45
C VAL A 621 14.06 -25.48 17.30
N LYS A 622 14.48 -25.79 16.06
CA LYS A 622 15.37 -26.91 15.74
C LYS A 622 16.34 -26.52 14.62
N ASP A 623 17.56 -27.06 14.68
CA ASP A 623 18.48 -26.99 13.56
C ASP A 623 18.22 -28.16 12.60
N VAL A 624 18.00 -27.83 11.31
CA VAL A 624 17.67 -28.80 10.26
C VAL A 624 18.66 -28.65 9.11
N LYS A 625 19.24 -29.78 8.66
CA LYS A 625 20.15 -29.78 7.52
C LYS A 625 19.38 -29.64 6.21
N VAL A 626 19.73 -28.63 5.42
CA VAL A 626 19.17 -28.42 4.08
C VAL A 626 19.71 -29.51 3.13
N GLY A 627 18.81 -30.31 2.57
CA GLY A 627 19.18 -31.39 1.66
C GLY A 627 19.73 -30.86 0.31
N LYS A 628 20.42 -31.75 -0.44
CA LYS A 628 21.03 -31.41 -1.75
C LYS A 628 20.03 -30.83 -2.78
N LYS A 629 18.76 -31.22 -2.71
CA LYS A 629 17.71 -30.73 -3.61
C LYS A 629 17.07 -29.42 -3.11
N GLN A 630 17.48 -28.89 -1.97
CA GLN A 630 16.90 -27.70 -1.32
C GLN A 630 15.37 -27.81 -1.16
N GLN A 631 14.87 -29.03 -0.95
CA GLN A 631 13.46 -29.30 -0.73
C GLN A 631 13.20 -29.58 0.74
N MET A 632 12.14 -28.97 1.26
CA MET A 632 11.65 -29.19 2.62
C MET A 632 10.16 -29.47 2.61
N THR A 633 9.72 -30.39 3.47
CA THR A 633 8.30 -30.53 3.79
C THR A 633 8.03 -29.66 5.00
N ILE A 634 7.15 -28.69 4.86
CA ILE A 634 6.72 -27.81 5.94
C ILE A 634 5.28 -28.15 6.31
N THR A 635 4.98 -28.12 7.59
CA THR A 635 3.62 -28.28 8.13
C THR A 635 3.33 -27.09 9.02
N ILE A 636 2.19 -26.41 8.76
CA ILE A 636 1.75 -25.23 9.51
C ILE A 636 0.32 -25.53 10.00
N PRO A 637 0.09 -25.65 11.31
CA PRO A 637 -1.27 -25.84 11.83
C PRO A 637 -2.14 -24.61 11.58
N THR A 638 -3.44 -24.75 11.71
CA THR A 638 -4.38 -23.60 11.69
C THR A 638 -3.98 -22.58 12.75
N ASN A 639 -3.92 -21.28 12.38
CA ASN A 639 -3.44 -20.18 13.23
C ASN A 639 -1.96 -20.29 13.66
N GLY A 640 -1.22 -21.19 13.04
CA GLY A 640 0.21 -21.39 13.30
C GLY A 640 1.10 -20.74 12.26
N GLY A 641 2.41 -20.80 12.53
CA GLY A 641 3.46 -20.27 11.68
C GLY A 641 4.64 -21.21 11.48
N ILE A 642 5.49 -20.85 10.55
CA ILE A 642 6.84 -21.40 10.38
C ILE A 642 7.80 -20.28 10.04
N VAL A 643 9.02 -20.37 10.57
CA VAL A 643 10.16 -19.52 10.16
C VAL A 643 11.37 -20.41 9.93
N ILE A 644 12.06 -20.22 8.81
CA ILE A 644 13.31 -20.90 8.48
C ILE A 644 14.35 -19.81 8.24
N GLU A 645 15.40 -19.81 9.03
CA GLU A 645 16.49 -18.82 8.99
C GLU A 645 17.80 -19.50 8.58
N GLN A 646 18.47 -18.93 7.56
CA GLN A 646 19.80 -19.42 7.14
C GLN A 646 20.67 -18.30 6.60
#